data_2c648f7f9828151f835b755fd2cc4123
#
_entry.id   2c648f7f9828151f835b755fd2cc4123
#
_cell.length_a   1.000
_cell.length_b   1.000
_cell.length_c   1.000
_cell.angle_alpha   90.00
_cell.angle_beta   90.00
_cell.angle_gamma   90.00
#
_symmetry.space_group_name_H-M   'P 1'
#
loop_
_entity.id
_entity.type
_entity.pdbx_description
1 polymer ?
#
loop_
_entity_poly.entity_id
_entity_poly.type
_entity_poly.pdbx_seq_one_letter_code
_entity_poly.pdbx_strand_id
1 'polypeptide(L)'
;MNSIQDPSVLPLSEQDVARINAYWRAANYLSVGQIYLLDNPLLKEPLQLKHVKPRLLGHWGTTPGLNFIYVHFNRVIKARDLDVIYIAGPGHGGPGLVANTYLEGSYSEFYPNVSQDTEGMQRLFKQFSFPGGIPSHAAPETPGSIHEGGELGYALSHAYGAAFDNPDLLVCCVVGDGEAETGPLATSWHSNKFLNPERDGAVLPILHLNGYKIANPSFLARIDNDELCALFTGYGYMPYFVEGDEPEIMHQKMAATLDVVLQEIADIQKDARTNGYSGRPRWPMVILRTPKGWTGPEVVDGVPVENTYRSHQVPLAKLAENPAHLKMLEQWLRSYKPEELFDDNGTLIQELADLAPKGERRMGANPHANGGLLLRDLKMPDFRDYAVEVKNPGAESAESVRVMGKFLRDIMKANGDQRNFRIMGPDETASNRLDAVYEATDKVFTGEIIATDDHLSDDGRVMEVLSEHQCQGWLEGYLLTGRHGLFSCYEAFIHIIDSMFNQHAKWLKVTKDIPWRRSIASLNYLLTSHVWRQDHNGFSHQDPGFIDHVVNKKAEVIRVYLPPDANTLLWVTDHCLRSRNRVNVIVAGKQPQLQYLDMSSAIKHCTTGIGIWEWASNDRNTEADVVMVCSGDIPTLETLAAVSLLREFFPELKIRVVNVVNLMRLQPRSEHPHGLSDKDFDSLFTDSKPVIFAYHGYPWLIHRLTYRRTNHENLHVRGYKEEGTTTTPFDMVVLNEMDRFHLVIDVIDRVPHLRYVGAHVKQIMRDKLIEHKEYIIEHGEDMPEIRNWAWPVG
;
A
#
# COMPACT_ATOMS: atom_id res chain seq x y z
N MET A 1 -17.72 21.45 26.21
CA MET A 1 -18.20 20.09 26.50
C MET A 1 -19.54 19.90 25.82
N ASN A 2 -19.57 19.22 24.66
CA ASN A 2 -20.84 18.73 24.15
C ASN A 2 -21.11 17.40 24.83
N SER A 3 -21.48 17.41 26.10
CA SER A 3 -22.16 16.28 26.71
C SER A 3 -23.55 16.26 26.13
N ILE A 4 -23.74 15.48 25.08
CA ILE A 4 -25.07 15.12 24.69
C ILE A 4 -25.60 14.28 25.83
N GLN A 5 -26.47 14.88 26.64
CA GLN A 5 -27.64 14.21 27.14
C GLN A 5 -28.35 14.99 28.23
N ASP A 6 -29.58 15.21 27.97
CA ASP A 6 -30.59 15.06 29.00
C ASP A 6 -30.57 13.55 29.41
N PRO A 7 -30.15 13.20 30.61
CA PRO A 7 -30.12 11.79 31.07
C PRO A 7 -31.50 11.10 31.05
N SER A 8 -32.56 11.84 30.76
CA SER A 8 -33.94 11.37 30.74
C SER A 8 -34.36 10.73 29.40
N VAL A 9 -33.59 10.88 28.31
CA VAL A 9 -33.92 10.28 26.99
C VAL A 9 -33.09 9.00 26.77
N LEU A 10 -33.69 7.87 27.08
CA LEU A 10 -33.11 6.53 26.75
C LEU A 10 -33.51 6.16 25.32
N PRO A 11 -32.58 6.11 24.35
CA PRO A 11 -32.90 5.84 22.94
C PRO A 11 -33.32 4.41 22.69
N LEU A 12 -32.98 3.48 23.56
CA LEU A 12 -33.30 2.06 23.46
C LEU A 12 -34.34 1.64 24.50
N SER A 13 -35.31 0.81 24.11
CA SER A 13 -36.16 0.09 25.06
C SER A 13 -35.34 -0.91 25.88
N GLU A 14 -35.84 -1.33 27.03
CA GLU A 14 -35.22 -2.39 27.83
C GLU A 14 -35.03 -3.69 27.00
N GLN A 15 -35.99 -4.02 26.15
CA GLN A 15 -35.91 -5.16 25.27
C GLN A 15 -34.79 -5.01 24.22
N ASP A 16 -34.62 -3.82 23.62
CA ASP A 16 -33.56 -3.58 22.65
C ASP A 16 -32.19 -3.64 23.32
N VAL A 17 -32.03 -3.07 24.51
CA VAL A 17 -30.79 -3.18 25.30
C VAL A 17 -30.46 -4.66 25.57
N ALA A 18 -31.44 -5.45 26.03
CA ALA A 18 -31.24 -6.85 26.30
C ALA A 18 -30.81 -7.64 25.05
N ARG A 19 -31.43 -7.35 23.87
CA ARG A 19 -31.09 -8.00 22.60
C ARG A 19 -29.72 -7.61 22.10
N ILE A 20 -29.37 -6.33 22.12
CA ILE A 20 -28.05 -5.84 21.69
C ILE A 20 -26.97 -6.41 22.62
N ASN A 21 -27.20 -6.41 23.93
CA ASN A 21 -26.28 -7.03 24.89
C ASN A 21 -26.11 -8.54 24.66
N ALA A 22 -27.20 -9.26 24.33
CA ALA A 22 -27.13 -10.68 24.01
C ALA A 22 -26.30 -10.94 22.71
N TYR A 23 -26.49 -10.15 21.67
CA TYR A 23 -25.67 -10.25 20.45
C TYR A 23 -24.19 -9.95 20.73
N TRP A 24 -23.89 -8.92 21.54
CA TRP A 24 -22.53 -8.61 21.96
C TRP A 24 -21.90 -9.75 22.78
N ARG A 25 -22.67 -10.38 23.70
CA ARG A 25 -22.23 -11.60 24.43
C ARG A 25 -21.94 -12.74 23.47
N ALA A 26 -22.74 -12.92 22.42
CA ALA A 26 -22.50 -13.94 21.40
C ALA A 26 -21.20 -13.71 20.64
N ALA A 27 -20.93 -12.47 20.23
CA ALA A 27 -19.66 -12.10 19.57
C ALA A 27 -18.45 -12.32 20.49
N ASN A 28 -18.57 -11.95 21.78
CA ASN A 28 -17.53 -12.18 22.78
C ASN A 28 -17.32 -13.69 23.04
N TYR A 29 -18.38 -14.47 23.17
CA TYR A 29 -18.31 -15.92 23.30
C TYR A 29 -17.55 -16.58 22.14
N LEU A 30 -17.93 -16.24 20.92
CA LEU A 30 -17.27 -16.76 19.71
C LEU A 30 -15.81 -16.31 19.63
N SER A 31 -15.51 -15.11 20.08
CA SER A 31 -14.12 -14.60 20.11
C SER A 31 -13.25 -15.37 21.10
N VAL A 32 -13.75 -15.63 22.31
CA VAL A 32 -13.04 -16.47 23.30
C VAL A 32 -12.92 -17.91 22.79
N GLY A 33 -13.97 -18.47 22.20
CA GLY A 33 -13.95 -19.81 21.59
C GLY A 33 -12.87 -19.94 20.53
N GLN A 34 -12.71 -18.94 19.64
CA GLN A 34 -11.65 -18.92 18.64
C GLN A 34 -10.25 -18.95 19.24
N ILE A 35 -10.03 -18.28 20.36
CA ILE A 35 -8.72 -18.26 21.03
C ILE A 35 -8.41 -19.60 21.70
N TYR A 36 -9.41 -20.22 22.32
CA TYR A 36 -9.20 -21.33 23.26
C TYR A 36 -9.65 -22.70 22.78
N LEU A 37 -10.77 -22.84 22.06
CA LEU A 37 -11.45 -24.10 21.89
C LEU A 37 -11.10 -24.83 20.58
N LEU A 38 -11.02 -26.16 20.67
CA LEU A 38 -10.98 -27.09 19.54
C LEU A 38 -12.32 -27.82 19.37
N ASP A 39 -12.99 -28.07 20.49
CA ASP A 39 -14.19 -28.91 20.57
C ASP A 39 -15.12 -28.42 21.69
N ASN A 40 -16.28 -29.02 21.80
CA ASN A 40 -17.32 -28.68 22.80
C ASN A 40 -17.80 -27.21 22.66
N PRO A 41 -18.14 -26.73 21.44
CA PRO A 41 -18.38 -25.31 21.16
C PRO A 41 -19.61 -24.73 21.89
N LEU A 42 -20.51 -25.56 22.42
CA LEU A 42 -21.69 -25.14 23.19
C LEU A 42 -21.60 -25.50 24.68
N LEU A 43 -20.44 -25.95 25.16
CA LEU A 43 -20.22 -26.39 26.57
C LEU A 43 -21.25 -27.42 27.06
N LYS A 44 -21.67 -28.36 26.19
CA LYS A 44 -22.64 -29.43 26.51
C LYS A 44 -22.12 -30.41 27.57
N GLU A 45 -20.83 -30.53 27.71
CA GLU A 45 -20.16 -31.25 28.78
C GLU A 45 -19.16 -30.32 29.52
N PRO A 46 -18.73 -30.62 30.75
CA PRO A 46 -17.71 -29.88 31.44
C PRO A 46 -16.43 -29.74 30.59
N LEU A 47 -15.79 -28.59 30.68
CA LEU A 47 -14.60 -28.31 29.86
C LEU A 47 -13.44 -29.20 30.30
N GLN A 48 -12.78 -29.84 29.33
CA GLN A 48 -11.61 -30.70 29.52
C GLN A 48 -10.46 -30.22 28.65
N LEU A 49 -9.22 -30.55 29.00
CA LEU A 49 -8.04 -30.19 28.21
C LEU A 49 -8.09 -30.66 26.76
N LYS A 50 -8.75 -31.78 26.46
CA LYS A 50 -8.94 -32.26 25.08
C LYS A 50 -9.77 -31.32 24.22
N HIS A 51 -10.60 -30.44 24.82
CA HIS A 51 -11.43 -29.46 24.14
C HIS A 51 -10.66 -28.16 23.84
N VAL A 52 -9.44 -28.00 24.37
CA VAL A 52 -8.66 -26.78 24.32
C VAL A 52 -7.50 -26.92 23.35
N LYS A 53 -7.16 -25.85 22.69
CA LYS A 53 -6.01 -25.81 21.79
C LYS A 53 -4.69 -26.02 22.54
N PRO A 54 -3.75 -26.79 22.00
CA PRO A 54 -2.43 -26.97 22.62
C PRO A 54 -1.56 -25.69 22.57
N ARG A 55 -1.86 -24.79 21.65
CA ARG A 55 -1.22 -23.45 21.52
C ARG A 55 -2.32 -22.40 21.54
N LEU A 56 -2.30 -21.57 22.57
CA LEU A 56 -3.27 -20.48 22.74
C LEU A 56 -2.73 -19.21 22.10
N LEU A 57 -3.38 -18.74 21.05
CA LEU A 57 -2.96 -17.59 20.26
C LEU A 57 -4.16 -16.71 19.95
N GLY A 58 -3.98 -15.42 20.12
CA GLY A 58 -5.00 -14.40 19.85
C GLY A 58 -4.90 -13.26 20.86
N HIS A 59 -5.72 -12.24 20.69
CA HIS A 59 -5.71 -11.05 21.51
C HIS A 59 -7.12 -10.74 21.98
N TRP A 60 -7.32 -10.86 23.28
CA TRP A 60 -8.61 -10.58 23.91
C TRP A 60 -8.83 -9.08 24.16
N GLY A 61 -7.76 -8.37 24.58
CA GLY A 61 -7.83 -7.06 25.19
C GLY A 61 -8.65 -5.98 24.45
N THR A 62 -8.57 -5.89 23.14
CA THR A 62 -9.33 -4.93 22.33
C THR A 62 -10.63 -5.52 21.76
N THR A 63 -10.75 -6.84 21.71
CA THR A 63 -11.83 -7.57 21.05
C THR A 63 -13.23 -7.19 21.56
N PRO A 64 -13.50 -7.07 22.88
CA PRO A 64 -14.82 -6.72 23.37
C PRO A 64 -15.32 -5.36 22.90
N GLY A 65 -14.41 -4.35 22.86
CA GLY A 65 -14.75 -3.04 22.36
C GLY A 65 -15.04 -3.02 20.86
N LEU A 66 -14.29 -3.80 20.05
CA LEU A 66 -14.57 -3.99 18.63
C LEU A 66 -15.95 -4.63 18.41
N ASN A 67 -16.27 -5.68 19.18
CA ASN A 67 -17.57 -6.34 19.14
C ASN A 67 -18.71 -5.39 19.54
N PHE A 68 -18.48 -4.55 20.55
CA PHE A 68 -19.42 -3.55 21.02
C PHE A 68 -19.75 -2.51 19.95
N ILE A 69 -18.73 -2.00 19.27
CA ILE A 69 -18.91 -1.07 18.15
C ILE A 69 -19.68 -1.74 17.01
N TYR A 70 -19.28 -2.96 16.65
CA TYR A 70 -19.87 -3.68 15.49
C TYR A 70 -21.39 -3.91 15.66
N VAL A 71 -21.84 -4.35 16.85
CA VAL A 71 -23.28 -4.59 17.08
C VAL A 71 -24.10 -3.32 16.99
N HIS A 72 -23.55 -2.20 17.44
CA HIS A 72 -24.23 -0.90 17.32
C HIS A 72 -24.30 -0.42 15.87
N PHE A 73 -23.29 -0.70 15.06
CA PHE A 73 -23.35 -0.44 13.61
C PHE A 73 -24.41 -1.32 12.93
N ASN A 74 -24.55 -2.59 13.28
CA ASN A 74 -25.65 -3.42 12.79
C ASN A 74 -27.01 -2.77 13.06
N ARG A 75 -27.21 -2.22 14.26
CA ARG A 75 -28.43 -1.48 14.62
C ARG A 75 -28.72 -0.30 13.67
N VAL A 76 -27.73 0.58 13.52
CA VAL A 76 -27.94 1.83 12.75
C VAL A 76 -27.99 1.58 11.24
N ILE A 77 -27.24 0.62 10.72
CA ILE A 77 -27.34 0.18 9.31
C ILE A 77 -28.77 -0.24 9.01
N LYS A 78 -29.33 -1.10 9.85
CA LYS A 78 -30.68 -1.60 9.67
C LYS A 78 -31.75 -0.52 9.82
N ALA A 79 -31.57 0.39 10.79
CA ALA A 79 -32.53 1.46 11.05
C ALA A 79 -32.56 2.55 9.97
N ARG A 80 -31.42 2.82 9.30
CA ARG A 80 -31.24 3.94 8.38
C ARG A 80 -30.90 3.50 6.95
N ASP A 81 -30.83 2.19 6.67
CA ASP A 81 -30.41 1.59 5.38
C ASP A 81 -29.03 2.08 4.89
N LEU A 82 -28.07 2.16 5.80
CA LEU A 82 -26.73 2.69 5.52
C LEU A 82 -25.87 1.69 4.74
N ASP A 83 -24.97 2.22 3.93
CA ASP A 83 -23.90 1.49 3.28
C ASP A 83 -22.61 1.68 4.09
N VAL A 84 -22.19 0.63 4.80
CA VAL A 84 -21.08 0.75 5.79
C VAL A 84 -20.04 -0.33 5.58
N ILE A 85 -18.76 0.06 5.65
CA ILE A 85 -17.67 -0.88 5.87
C ILE A 85 -17.01 -0.62 7.23
N TYR A 86 -16.41 -1.67 7.80
CA TYR A 86 -15.80 -1.64 9.12
C TYR A 86 -14.28 -1.85 9.03
N ILE A 87 -13.50 -0.89 9.50
CA ILE A 87 -12.05 -0.97 9.59
C ILE A 87 -11.64 -1.13 11.05
N ALA A 88 -11.03 -2.28 11.36
CA ALA A 88 -10.42 -2.53 12.65
C ALA A 88 -8.94 -2.13 12.62
N GLY A 89 -8.64 -0.89 13.04
CA GLY A 89 -7.27 -0.43 13.16
C GLY A 89 -6.43 -1.31 14.10
N PRO A 90 -6.90 -1.63 15.32
CA PRO A 90 -6.25 -2.65 16.14
C PRO A 90 -6.54 -4.06 15.58
N GLY A 91 -5.92 -4.41 14.46
CA GLY A 91 -6.19 -5.65 13.72
C GLY A 91 -5.89 -6.94 14.49
N HIS A 92 -5.13 -6.85 15.60
CA HIS A 92 -4.98 -7.96 16.55
C HIS A 92 -6.30 -8.36 17.22
N GLY A 93 -7.35 -7.51 17.16
CA GLY A 93 -8.74 -7.89 17.50
C GLY A 93 -9.45 -8.73 16.44
N GLY A 94 -8.73 -9.42 15.55
CA GLY A 94 -9.25 -10.31 14.52
C GLY A 94 -10.33 -11.30 14.98
N PRO A 95 -10.26 -11.89 16.21
CA PRO A 95 -11.34 -12.76 16.70
C PRO A 95 -12.71 -12.10 16.67
N GLY A 96 -12.78 -10.82 17.02
CA GLY A 96 -14.02 -10.03 16.99
C GLY A 96 -14.58 -9.85 15.59
N LEU A 97 -13.72 -9.51 14.61
CA LEU A 97 -14.16 -9.32 13.23
C LEU A 97 -14.71 -10.63 12.64
N VAL A 98 -14.00 -11.76 12.86
CA VAL A 98 -14.42 -13.09 12.43
C VAL A 98 -15.73 -13.49 13.12
N ALA A 99 -15.87 -13.25 14.42
CA ALA A 99 -17.09 -13.57 15.18
C ALA A 99 -18.30 -12.81 14.63
N ASN A 100 -18.18 -11.51 14.38
CA ASN A 100 -19.28 -10.69 13.89
C ASN A 100 -19.69 -11.06 12.46
N THR A 101 -18.74 -11.30 11.55
CA THR A 101 -19.05 -11.75 10.19
C THR A 101 -19.67 -13.15 10.15
N TYR A 102 -19.33 -14.01 11.11
CA TYR A 102 -20.01 -15.29 11.29
C TYR A 102 -21.46 -15.08 11.79
N LEU A 103 -21.68 -14.27 12.81
CA LEU A 103 -23.02 -14.01 13.37
C LEU A 103 -23.96 -13.38 12.34
N GLU A 104 -23.49 -12.45 11.51
CA GLU A 104 -24.32 -11.87 10.45
C GLU A 104 -24.51 -12.77 9.22
N GLY A 105 -23.81 -13.92 9.18
CA GLY A 105 -23.94 -14.94 8.13
C GLY A 105 -23.05 -14.75 6.92
N SER A 106 -22.37 -13.61 6.77
CA SER A 106 -21.47 -13.37 5.62
C SER A 106 -20.29 -14.33 5.59
N TYR A 107 -19.73 -14.69 6.75
CA TYR A 107 -18.63 -15.65 6.82
C TYR A 107 -19.02 -17.02 6.24
N SER A 108 -20.16 -17.56 6.66
CA SER A 108 -20.64 -18.88 6.18
C SER A 108 -21.08 -18.89 4.72
N GLU A 109 -21.46 -17.71 4.19
CA GLU A 109 -21.79 -17.55 2.78
C GLU A 109 -20.54 -17.70 1.89
N PHE A 110 -19.42 -17.13 2.30
CA PHE A 110 -18.13 -17.26 1.59
C PHE A 110 -17.41 -18.59 1.90
N TYR A 111 -17.63 -19.16 3.09
CA TYR A 111 -17.04 -20.43 3.56
C TYR A 111 -18.13 -21.40 4.03
N PRO A 112 -18.86 -22.07 3.09
CA PRO A 112 -20.00 -22.93 3.44
C PRO A 112 -19.69 -24.10 4.37
N ASN A 113 -18.40 -24.48 4.46
CA ASN A 113 -17.95 -25.50 5.40
C ASN A 113 -17.87 -25.00 6.85
N VAL A 114 -17.97 -23.68 7.07
CA VAL A 114 -18.10 -23.05 8.39
C VAL A 114 -19.56 -22.57 8.53
N SER A 115 -20.47 -23.54 8.60
CA SER A 115 -21.92 -23.30 8.70
C SER A 115 -22.33 -22.73 10.06
N GLN A 116 -23.50 -22.08 10.09
CA GLN A 116 -24.04 -21.52 11.35
C GLN A 116 -24.75 -22.61 12.16
N ASP A 117 -23.99 -23.61 12.59
CA ASP A 117 -24.41 -24.75 13.43
C ASP A 117 -23.26 -25.22 14.32
N THR A 118 -23.48 -26.25 15.14
CA THR A 118 -22.46 -26.76 16.07
C THR A 118 -21.18 -27.20 15.38
N GLU A 119 -21.27 -27.84 14.21
CA GLU A 119 -20.12 -28.32 13.45
C GLU A 119 -19.35 -27.14 12.82
N GLY A 120 -20.05 -26.18 12.25
CA GLY A 120 -19.45 -24.97 11.69
C GLY A 120 -18.83 -24.10 12.78
N MET A 121 -19.45 -23.97 13.95
CA MET A 121 -18.89 -23.25 15.09
C MET A 121 -17.61 -23.95 15.60
N GLN A 122 -17.57 -25.27 15.66
CA GLN A 122 -16.36 -26.01 16.00
C GLN A 122 -15.23 -25.75 14.99
N ARG A 123 -15.54 -25.72 13.68
CA ARG A 123 -14.59 -25.39 12.62
C ARG A 123 -14.10 -23.94 12.71
N LEU A 124 -15.00 -23.00 13.01
CA LEU A 124 -14.68 -21.60 13.25
C LEU A 124 -13.65 -21.46 14.38
N PHE A 125 -13.88 -22.12 15.50
CA PHE A 125 -12.96 -22.10 16.63
C PHE A 125 -11.62 -22.74 16.27
N LYS A 126 -11.65 -23.94 15.68
CA LYS A 126 -10.46 -24.70 15.35
C LYS A 126 -9.52 -23.94 14.38
N GLN A 127 -10.07 -23.36 13.31
CA GLN A 127 -9.26 -22.75 12.23
C GLN A 127 -8.50 -21.49 12.67
N PHE A 128 -8.98 -20.79 13.70
CA PHE A 128 -8.39 -19.52 14.12
C PHE A 128 -7.00 -19.76 14.72
N SER A 129 -6.00 -19.10 14.13
CA SER A 129 -4.58 -19.21 14.52
C SER A 129 -4.07 -20.66 14.63
N PHE A 130 -4.53 -21.52 13.71
CA PHE A 130 -4.23 -22.95 13.67
C PHE A 130 -3.60 -23.33 12.32
N PRO A 131 -2.71 -24.33 12.25
CA PRO A 131 -2.11 -24.75 10.99
C PRO A 131 -3.16 -25.07 9.91
N GLY A 132 -3.06 -24.43 8.76
CA GLY A 132 -4.01 -24.54 7.66
C GLY A 132 -5.31 -23.74 7.82
N GLY A 133 -5.43 -22.94 8.87
CA GLY A 133 -6.55 -22.05 9.10
C GLY A 133 -6.26 -20.60 8.78
N ILE A 134 -6.87 -19.66 9.53
CA ILE A 134 -6.78 -18.22 9.34
C ILE A 134 -5.82 -17.58 10.37
N PRO A 135 -5.21 -16.42 10.08
CA PRO A 135 -4.33 -15.72 11.02
C PRO A 135 -5.10 -15.12 12.21
N SER A 136 -4.35 -14.75 13.25
CA SER A 136 -4.91 -14.15 14.49
C SER A 136 -5.28 -12.67 14.34
N HIS A 137 -4.88 -12.01 13.26
CA HIS A 137 -5.15 -10.61 12.97
C HIS A 137 -6.20 -10.47 11.87
N ALA A 138 -6.75 -9.29 11.72
CA ALA A 138 -7.58 -8.97 10.56
C ALA A 138 -6.79 -9.26 9.27
N ALA A 139 -7.42 -9.91 8.32
CA ALA A 139 -6.73 -10.44 7.15
C ALA A 139 -7.68 -10.53 5.94
N PRO A 140 -7.14 -10.70 4.73
CA PRO A 140 -7.96 -10.82 3.51
C PRO A 140 -8.96 -11.97 3.54
N GLU A 141 -8.68 -13.03 4.30
CA GLU A 141 -9.57 -14.18 4.47
C GLU A 141 -10.88 -13.84 5.20
N THR A 142 -10.88 -12.76 6.00
CA THR A 142 -12.10 -12.35 6.71
C THR A 142 -12.95 -11.47 5.80
N PRO A 143 -14.21 -11.85 5.50
CA PRO A 143 -15.13 -11.02 4.76
C PRO A 143 -15.30 -9.63 5.39
N GLY A 144 -15.47 -8.61 4.56
CA GLY A 144 -15.61 -7.22 5.04
C GLY A 144 -14.31 -6.49 5.38
N SER A 145 -13.19 -7.20 5.47
CA SER A 145 -11.91 -6.56 5.77
C SER A 145 -11.24 -5.98 4.51
N ILE A 146 -10.80 -4.73 4.57
CA ILE A 146 -9.93 -4.08 3.57
C ILE A 146 -8.60 -3.64 4.21
N HIS A 147 -8.42 -3.86 5.50
CA HIS A 147 -7.27 -3.41 6.26
C HIS A 147 -6.68 -4.57 7.05
N GLU A 148 -5.38 -4.75 6.95
CA GLU A 148 -4.59 -5.66 7.76
C GLU A 148 -4.03 -4.83 8.92
N GLY A 149 -4.34 -5.16 10.13
CA GLY A 149 -3.98 -4.33 11.27
C GLY A 149 -2.84 -4.89 12.11
N GLY A 150 -1.94 -5.64 11.52
CA GLY A 150 -0.72 -6.10 12.18
C GLY A 150 0.31 -5.00 12.29
N GLU A 151 0.49 -4.21 11.25
CA GLU A 151 1.19 -2.95 11.31
C GLU A 151 0.20 -1.83 11.64
N LEU A 152 0.49 -1.08 12.70
CA LEU A 152 -0.39 -0.02 13.18
C LEU A 152 -0.04 1.33 12.56
N GLY A 153 -1.06 2.18 12.33
CA GLY A 153 -0.87 3.58 12.03
C GLY A 153 -1.49 4.08 10.74
N TYR A 154 -2.05 3.23 9.88
CA TYR A 154 -2.64 3.67 8.63
C TYR A 154 -4.11 3.26 8.41
N ALA A 155 -4.78 2.78 9.47
CA ALA A 155 -6.21 2.47 9.41
C ALA A 155 -7.05 3.67 8.98
N LEU A 156 -6.77 4.84 9.55
CA LEU A 156 -7.54 6.07 9.28
C LEU A 156 -7.27 6.60 7.87
N SER A 157 -6.04 6.55 7.36
CA SER A 157 -5.75 6.93 5.98
C SER A 157 -6.41 5.97 4.97
N HIS A 158 -6.44 4.66 5.25
CA HIS A 158 -7.22 3.68 4.48
C HIS A 158 -8.71 4.02 4.48
N ALA A 159 -9.27 4.40 5.63
CA ALA A 159 -10.68 4.77 5.75
C ALA A 159 -11.04 5.97 4.86
N TYR A 160 -10.21 7.01 4.87
CA TYR A 160 -10.42 8.16 3.99
C TYR A 160 -10.24 7.80 2.51
N GLY A 161 -9.21 7.01 2.18
CA GLY A 161 -9.03 6.47 0.84
C GLY A 161 -10.26 5.72 0.32
N ALA A 162 -10.87 4.90 1.18
CA ALA A 162 -12.10 4.18 0.87
C ALA A 162 -13.33 5.10 0.68
N ALA A 163 -13.39 6.21 1.41
CA ALA A 163 -14.49 7.17 1.31
C ALA A 163 -14.43 8.05 0.06
N PHE A 164 -13.25 8.30 -0.50
CA PHE A 164 -13.10 9.15 -1.68
C PHE A 164 -13.87 8.58 -2.88
N ASP A 165 -14.69 9.43 -3.51
CA ASP A 165 -15.53 9.09 -4.68
C ASP A 165 -16.53 7.94 -4.45
N ASN A 166 -16.87 7.64 -3.20
CA ASN A 166 -17.90 6.68 -2.80
C ASN A 166 -18.98 7.43 -1.97
N PRO A 167 -19.83 8.27 -2.60
CA PRO A 167 -20.66 9.26 -1.91
C PRO A 167 -21.64 8.69 -0.89
N ASP A 168 -22.09 7.45 -1.07
CA ASP A 168 -23.05 6.80 -0.18
C ASP A 168 -22.38 5.95 0.90
N LEU A 169 -21.06 5.78 0.84
CA LEU A 169 -20.32 4.94 1.76
C LEU A 169 -20.03 5.68 3.08
N LEU A 170 -20.35 5.05 4.19
CA LEU A 170 -19.86 5.42 5.51
C LEU A 170 -18.78 4.43 5.95
N VAL A 171 -17.59 4.92 6.27
CA VAL A 171 -16.50 4.09 6.81
C VAL A 171 -16.46 4.23 8.32
N CYS A 172 -16.80 3.16 9.04
CA CYS A 172 -16.54 3.04 10.47
C CYS A 172 -15.07 2.67 10.65
N CYS A 173 -14.25 3.59 11.16
CA CYS A 173 -12.83 3.34 11.40
C CYS A 173 -12.55 3.33 12.90
N VAL A 174 -12.27 2.14 13.44
CA VAL A 174 -11.84 2.04 14.84
C VAL A 174 -10.34 2.24 14.90
N VAL A 175 -9.91 3.25 15.63
CA VAL A 175 -8.51 3.56 15.91
C VAL A 175 -8.18 3.12 17.33
N GLY A 176 -7.19 2.24 17.48
CA GLY A 176 -6.69 1.85 18.80
C GLY A 176 -5.89 2.98 19.46
N ASP A 177 -5.94 3.04 20.80
CA ASP A 177 -5.19 4.05 21.55
C ASP A 177 -3.66 3.93 21.37
N GLY A 178 -3.12 2.72 21.28
CA GLY A 178 -1.72 2.50 20.93
C GLY A 178 -1.40 2.83 19.48
N GLU A 179 -2.31 2.58 18.54
CA GLU A 179 -2.18 2.97 17.15
C GLU A 179 -2.13 4.50 16.98
N ALA A 180 -2.92 5.22 17.80
CA ALA A 180 -2.97 6.67 17.79
C ALA A 180 -1.63 7.34 18.16
N GLU A 181 -0.69 6.62 18.74
CA GLU A 181 0.66 7.10 19.05
C GLU A 181 1.63 7.02 17.86
N THR A 182 1.26 6.35 16.76
CA THR A 182 2.13 6.21 15.59
C THR A 182 2.20 7.49 14.78
N GLY A 183 3.37 7.78 14.18
CA GLY A 183 3.55 8.95 13.30
C GLY A 183 2.57 8.97 12.11
N PRO A 184 2.38 7.86 11.38
CA PRO A 184 1.43 7.80 10.28
C PRO A 184 -0.01 8.15 10.69
N LEU A 185 -0.48 7.67 11.85
CA LEU A 185 -1.83 7.99 12.29
C LEU A 185 -1.97 9.45 12.73
N ALA A 186 -0.95 10.01 13.38
CA ALA A 186 -0.98 11.40 13.80
C ALA A 186 -1.22 12.36 12.63
N THR A 187 -0.63 12.07 11.46
CA THR A 187 -0.88 12.83 10.22
C THR A 187 -2.27 12.52 9.65
N SER A 188 -2.74 11.29 9.78
CA SER A 188 -4.01 10.85 9.19
C SER A 188 -5.24 11.60 9.69
N TRP A 189 -5.21 12.20 10.88
CA TRP A 189 -6.27 13.08 11.38
C TRP A 189 -6.53 14.30 10.49
N HIS A 190 -5.54 14.71 9.67
CA HIS A 190 -5.70 15.80 8.71
C HIS A 190 -6.46 15.41 7.44
N SER A 191 -6.75 14.13 7.21
CA SER A 191 -7.46 13.66 6.02
C SER A 191 -8.83 14.29 5.83
N ASN A 192 -9.48 14.73 6.91
CA ASN A 192 -10.77 15.44 6.85
C ASN A 192 -10.72 16.77 6.06
N LYS A 193 -9.51 17.26 5.73
CA LYS A 193 -9.31 18.48 4.92
C LYS A 193 -9.26 18.20 3.42
N PHE A 194 -9.44 16.93 3.05
CA PHE A 194 -9.41 16.44 1.67
C PHE A 194 -10.73 15.73 1.30
N LEU A 195 -11.65 15.61 2.25
CA LEU A 195 -12.95 14.96 2.06
C LEU A 195 -14.02 16.00 1.69
N ASN A 196 -14.55 15.91 0.49
CA ASN A 196 -15.62 16.77 0.01
C ASN A 196 -16.99 16.11 0.27
N PRO A 197 -17.84 16.68 1.17
CA PRO A 197 -19.12 16.06 1.53
C PRO A 197 -20.13 16.01 0.37
N GLU A 198 -19.93 16.78 -0.68
CA GLU A 198 -20.78 16.75 -1.87
C GLU A 198 -20.53 15.48 -2.70
N ARG A 199 -19.29 15.00 -2.77
CA ARG A 199 -18.85 13.99 -3.74
C ARG A 199 -18.28 12.73 -3.15
N ASP A 200 -17.82 12.80 -1.92
CA ASP A 200 -17.21 11.69 -1.22
C ASP A 200 -18.18 11.07 -0.22
N GLY A 201 -17.84 9.92 0.29
CA GLY A 201 -18.50 9.29 1.43
C GLY A 201 -18.19 10.03 2.74
N ALA A 202 -18.34 9.32 3.84
CA ALA A 202 -17.99 9.84 5.15
C ALA A 202 -17.12 8.85 5.91
N VAL A 203 -16.28 9.35 6.81
CA VAL A 203 -15.54 8.55 7.77
C VAL A 203 -16.00 8.92 9.17
N LEU A 204 -16.38 7.93 9.98
CA LEU A 204 -16.61 8.09 11.40
C LEU A 204 -15.45 7.43 12.16
N PRO A 205 -14.46 8.21 12.61
CA PRO A 205 -13.42 7.68 13.48
C PRO A 205 -13.98 7.38 14.87
N ILE A 206 -13.65 6.20 15.40
CA ILE A 206 -13.93 5.82 16.77
C ILE A 206 -12.60 5.52 17.44
N LEU A 207 -12.12 6.44 18.25
CA LEU A 207 -10.93 6.25 19.06
C LEU A 207 -11.28 5.38 20.28
N HIS A 208 -10.81 4.13 20.25
CA HIS A 208 -11.04 3.18 21.32
C HIS A 208 -9.93 3.28 22.37
N LEU A 209 -10.19 3.98 23.46
CA LEU A 209 -9.30 4.13 24.60
C LEU A 209 -9.55 3.01 25.62
N ASN A 210 -8.84 1.89 25.48
CA ASN A 210 -8.87 0.82 26.49
C ASN A 210 -7.76 0.96 27.55
N GLY A 211 -6.89 1.95 27.42
CA GLY A 211 -5.93 2.36 28.42
C GLY A 211 -4.53 1.81 28.30
N TYR A 212 -4.32 0.70 27.58
CA TYR A 212 -3.03 0.01 27.55
C TYR A 212 -2.64 -0.53 26.17
N LYS A 213 -1.36 -0.50 25.90
CA LYS A 213 -0.67 -1.19 24.78
C LYS A 213 -0.36 -2.64 25.21
N ILE A 214 0.72 -3.21 24.67
CA ILE A 214 1.17 -4.57 25.00
C ILE A 214 1.63 -4.67 26.47
N ALA A 215 2.36 -3.66 26.95
CA ALA A 215 2.94 -3.65 28.29
C ALA A 215 2.78 -2.31 29.03
N ASN A 216 2.53 -1.22 28.31
CA ASN A 216 2.49 0.14 28.85
C ASN A 216 1.12 0.79 28.67
N PRO A 217 0.75 1.79 29.51
CA PRO A 217 -0.38 2.62 29.25
C PRO A 217 -0.20 3.42 27.95
N SER A 218 -1.29 3.75 27.29
CA SER A 218 -1.30 4.66 26.15
C SER A 218 -1.35 6.13 26.62
N PHE A 219 -0.77 7.05 25.81
CA PHE A 219 -0.69 8.46 26.17
C PHE A 219 -2.08 9.09 26.25
N LEU A 220 -2.90 8.87 25.21
CA LEU A 220 -4.23 9.47 25.14
C LEU A 220 -5.19 8.98 26.21
N ALA A 221 -4.98 7.79 26.78
CA ALA A 221 -5.79 7.31 27.89
C ALA A 221 -5.40 7.94 29.24
N ARG A 222 -4.29 8.69 29.31
CA ARG A 222 -3.77 9.31 30.54
C ARG A 222 -3.92 10.81 30.59
N ILE A 223 -4.49 11.41 29.56
CA ILE A 223 -4.89 12.82 29.55
C ILE A 223 -6.39 12.95 29.81
N ASP A 224 -6.82 14.11 30.30
CA ASP A 224 -8.22 14.34 30.62
C ASP A 224 -9.09 14.60 29.36
N ASN A 225 -10.40 14.62 29.55
CA ASN A 225 -11.34 14.81 28.44
C ASN A 225 -11.29 16.21 27.83
N ASP A 226 -10.94 17.23 28.60
CA ASP A 226 -10.83 18.61 28.11
C ASP A 226 -9.63 18.72 27.16
N GLU A 227 -8.50 18.11 27.52
CA GLU A 227 -7.31 18.04 26.67
C GLU A 227 -7.57 17.23 25.39
N LEU A 228 -8.24 16.05 25.48
CA LEU A 228 -8.66 15.28 24.31
C LEU A 228 -9.61 16.06 23.41
N CYS A 229 -10.58 16.76 24.00
CA CYS A 229 -11.51 17.59 23.25
C CYS A 229 -10.78 18.71 22.51
N ALA A 230 -9.84 19.40 23.17
CA ALA A 230 -9.05 20.45 22.55
C ALA A 230 -8.20 19.90 21.39
N LEU A 231 -7.54 18.74 21.57
CA LEU A 231 -6.71 18.09 20.55
C LEU A 231 -7.52 17.78 19.28
N PHE A 232 -8.63 17.06 19.42
CA PHE A 232 -9.40 16.65 18.24
C PHE A 232 -10.22 17.79 17.62
N THR A 233 -10.64 18.78 18.41
CA THR A 233 -11.22 20.01 17.89
C THR A 233 -10.18 20.76 17.04
N GLY A 234 -8.93 20.82 17.46
CA GLY A 234 -7.81 21.39 16.70
C GLY A 234 -7.57 20.67 15.37
N TYR A 235 -7.71 19.35 15.31
CA TYR A 235 -7.69 18.59 14.07
C TYR A 235 -8.90 18.84 13.17
N GLY A 236 -9.98 19.47 13.67
CA GLY A 236 -11.18 19.80 12.91
C GLY A 236 -12.31 18.79 13.07
N TYR A 237 -12.32 18.03 14.16
CA TYR A 237 -13.40 17.13 14.52
C TYR A 237 -14.31 17.73 15.62
N MET A 238 -15.47 17.10 15.77
CA MET A 238 -16.39 17.27 16.91
C MET A 238 -16.35 15.96 17.73
N PRO A 239 -15.59 15.89 18.83
CA PRO A 239 -15.49 14.66 19.61
C PRO A 239 -16.70 14.47 20.55
N TYR A 240 -17.20 13.23 20.59
CA TYR A 240 -18.26 12.72 21.44
C TYR A 240 -17.74 11.61 22.33
N PHE A 241 -17.99 11.69 23.65
CA PHE A 241 -17.46 10.74 24.61
C PHE A 241 -18.50 9.69 25.00
N VAL A 242 -18.11 8.42 24.95
CA VAL A 242 -18.85 7.26 25.45
C VAL A 242 -17.93 6.53 26.42
N GLU A 243 -18.23 6.57 27.72
CA GLU A 243 -17.33 6.11 28.78
C GLU A 243 -18.05 5.28 29.82
N GLY A 244 -17.44 4.20 30.29
CA GLY A 244 -17.93 3.33 31.34
C GLY A 244 -17.58 1.88 31.16
N ASP A 245 -18.15 1.04 32.02
CA ASP A 245 -17.94 -0.40 32.08
C ASP A 245 -19.24 -1.20 32.29
N GLU A 246 -20.33 -0.55 32.69
CA GLU A 246 -21.64 -1.19 32.86
C GLU A 246 -22.33 -1.37 31.50
N PRO A 247 -22.52 -2.62 31.01
CA PRO A 247 -22.97 -2.87 29.66
C PRO A 247 -24.28 -2.18 29.27
N GLU A 248 -25.31 -2.25 30.11
CA GLU A 248 -26.63 -1.69 29.82
C GLU A 248 -26.57 -0.16 29.67
N ILE A 249 -25.82 0.51 30.53
CA ILE A 249 -25.60 1.95 30.47
C ILE A 249 -24.79 2.31 29.21
N MET A 250 -23.76 1.51 28.92
CA MET A 250 -22.90 1.74 27.73
C MET A 250 -23.68 1.56 26.43
N HIS A 251 -24.57 0.58 26.33
CA HIS A 251 -25.43 0.41 25.16
C HIS A 251 -26.33 1.63 24.94
N GLN A 252 -26.92 2.20 26.01
CA GLN A 252 -27.72 3.42 25.89
C GLN A 252 -26.89 4.62 25.44
N LYS A 253 -25.73 4.85 26.06
CA LYS A 253 -24.82 5.94 25.68
C LYS A 253 -24.37 5.83 24.23
N MET A 254 -23.94 4.65 23.81
CA MET A 254 -23.45 4.44 22.45
C MET A 254 -24.56 4.62 21.41
N ALA A 255 -25.77 4.12 21.72
CA ALA A 255 -26.91 4.29 20.82
C ALA A 255 -27.28 5.77 20.65
N ALA A 256 -27.37 6.53 21.74
CA ALA A 256 -27.65 7.96 21.70
C ALA A 256 -26.58 8.73 20.91
N THR A 257 -25.30 8.42 21.17
CA THR A 257 -24.19 9.08 20.49
C THR A 257 -24.19 8.78 19.00
N LEU A 258 -24.36 7.51 18.59
CA LEU A 258 -24.42 7.15 17.16
C LEU A 258 -25.60 7.80 16.45
N ASP A 259 -26.76 7.91 17.09
CA ASP A 259 -27.94 8.56 16.50
C ASP A 259 -27.68 10.04 16.21
N VAL A 260 -26.95 10.73 17.08
CA VAL A 260 -26.56 12.14 16.88
C VAL A 260 -25.47 12.26 15.81
N VAL A 261 -24.35 11.55 15.94
CA VAL A 261 -23.21 11.72 15.00
C VAL A 261 -23.58 11.32 13.58
N LEU A 262 -24.44 10.31 13.42
CA LEU A 262 -24.91 9.91 12.08
C LEU A 262 -25.91 10.91 11.51
N GLN A 263 -26.69 11.60 12.36
CA GLN A 263 -27.53 12.68 11.89
C GLN A 263 -26.69 13.88 11.44
N GLU A 264 -25.66 14.26 12.21
CA GLU A 264 -24.73 15.33 11.82
C GLU A 264 -24.02 15.02 10.49
N ILE A 265 -23.54 13.79 10.28
CA ILE A 265 -22.96 13.37 8.99
C ILE A 265 -23.98 13.53 7.85
N ALA A 266 -25.21 13.06 8.06
CA ALA A 266 -26.25 13.16 7.06
C ALA A 266 -26.62 14.63 6.75
N ASP A 267 -26.65 15.49 7.76
CA ASP A 267 -26.94 16.91 7.60
C ASP A 267 -25.81 17.64 6.85
N ILE A 268 -24.54 17.36 7.17
CA ILE A 268 -23.36 17.86 6.46
C ILE A 268 -23.42 17.48 4.98
N GLN A 269 -23.65 16.20 4.67
CA GLN A 269 -23.72 15.73 3.30
C GLN A 269 -24.94 16.29 2.56
N LYS A 270 -26.10 16.34 3.19
CA LYS A 270 -27.32 16.88 2.61
C LYS A 270 -27.18 18.39 2.31
N ASP A 271 -26.62 19.16 3.24
CA ASP A 271 -26.40 20.58 3.02
C ASP A 271 -25.45 20.83 1.85
N ALA A 272 -24.30 20.17 1.82
CA ALA A 272 -23.34 20.27 0.73
C ALA A 272 -23.93 19.87 -0.63
N ARG A 273 -24.70 18.79 -0.69
CA ARG A 273 -25.33 18.28 -1.95
C ARG A 273 -26.52 19.11 -2.42
N THR A 274 -27.17 19.85 -1.52
CA THR A 274 -28.36 20.66 -1.85
C THR A 274 -28.00 22.11 -2.18
N ASN A 275 -27.11 22.70 -1.37
CA ASN A 275 -26.77 24.12 -1.40
C ASN A 275 -25.39 24.39 -2.03
N GLY A 276 -24.63 23.36 -2.37
CA GLY A 276 -23.24 23.42 -2.75
C GLY A 276 -22.31 23.50 -1.54
N TYR A 277 -21.07 23.15 -1.74
CA TYR A 277 -20.07 23.18 -0.68
C TYR A 277 -19.73 24.62 -0.28
N SER A 278 -19.86 24.95 1.01
CA SER A 278 -19.67 26.29 1.55
C SER A 278 -18.52 26.44 2.54
N GLY A 279 -17.68 25.44 2.66
CA GLY A 279 -16.53 25.42 3.55
C GLY A 279 -16.38 24.13 4.34
N ARG A 280 -15.23 23.92 4.92
CA ARG A 280 -14.86 22.69 5.61
C ARG A 280 -15.78 22.42 6.82
N PRO A 281 -16.53 21.30 6.81
CA PRO A 281 -17.35 20.93 7.96
C PRO A 281 -16.46 20.42 9.11
N ARG A 282 -17.02 20.47 10.33
CA ARG A 282 -16.46 19.73 11.46
C ARG A 282 -17.11 18.37 11.53
N TRP A 283 -16.39 17.35 11.10
CA TRP A 283 -16.90 15.99 11.13
C TRP A 283 -16.97 15.46 12.57
N PRO A 284 -18.02 14.72 12.95
CA PRO A 284 -18.06 14.09 14.26
C PRO A 284 -17.05 12.94 14.35
N MET A 285 -16.61 12.65 15.58
CA MET A 285 -15.88 11.46 15.94
C MET A 285 -16.30 10.97 17.31
N VAL A 286 -16.10 9.69 17.61
CA VAL A 286 -16.40 9.11 18.93
C VAL A 286 -15.11 8.76 19.66
N ILE A 287 -15.05 9.11 20.94
CA ILE A 287 -14.04 8.64 21.89
C ILE A 287 -14.70 7.61 22.80
N LEU A 288 -14.43 6.35 22.57
CA LEU A 288 -14.97 5.23 23.34
C LEU A 288 -13.97 4.80 24.40
N ARG A 289 -14.28 4.99 25.66
CA ARG A 289 -13.42 4.63 26.79
C ARG A 289 -14.03 3.43 27.54
N THR A 290 -13.37 2.26 27.47
CA THR A 290 -13.80 1.02 28.12
C THR A 290 -12.61 0.30 28.80
N PRO A 291 -12.83 -0.63 29.74
CA PRO A 291 -11.75 -1.44 30.28
C PRO A 291 -11.09 -2.30 29.17
N LYS A 292 -9.77 -2.44 29.21
CA LYS A 292 -9.06 -3.40 28.37
C LYS A 292 -9.42 -4.82 28.80
N GLY A 293 -9.84 -5.64 27.83
CA GLY A 293 -10.27 -7.01 28.13
C GLY A 293 -11.63 -7.12 28.82
N TRP A 294 -12.46 -6.11 28.62
CA TRP A 294 -13.82 -5.97 29.18
C TRP A 294 -14.60 -7.29 29.10
N THR A 295 -15.28 -7.66 30.20
CA THR A 295 -15.98 -8.95 30.39
C THR A 295 -15.08 -10.20 30.45
N GLY A 296 -13.76 -10.03 30.52
CA GLY A 296 -12.82 -11.10 30.76
C GLY A 296 -12.60 -11.41 32.23
N PRO A 297 -11.65 -12.29 32.58
CA PRO A 297 -11.27 -12.53 33.95
C PRO A 297 -10.71 -11.27 34.62
N GLU A 298 -11.34 -10.81 35.68
CA GLU A 298 -10.88 -9.66 36.46
C GLU A 298 -9.52 -9.95 37.12
N VAL A 299 -9.35 -11.10 37.74
CA VAL A 299 -8.15 -11.50 38.48
C VAL A 299 -7.76 -12.91 38.11
N VAL A 300 -6.47 -13.13 37.84
CA VAL A 300 -5.87 -14.47 37.60
C VAL A 300 -4.68 -14.63 38.55
N ASP A 301 -4.62 -15.74 39.31
CA ASP A 301 -3.55 -16.00 40.29
C ASP A 301 -3.33 -14.83 41.28
N GLY A 302 -4.41 -14.13 41.67
CA GLY A 302 -4.36 -13.02 42.61
C GLY A 302 -3.87 -11.70 42.00
N VAL A 303 -3.65 -11.65 40.66
CA VAL A 303 -3.17 -10.47 39.93
C VAL A 303 -4.30 -9.91 39.05
N PRO A 304 -4.58 -8.59 39.09
CA PRO A 304 -5.55 -7.96 38.18
C PRO A 304 -5.16 -8.17 36.72
N VAL A 305 -6.15 -8.57 35.88
CA VAL A 305 -5.99 -8.83 34.44
C VAL A 305 -6.88 -7.88 33.63
N GLU A 306 -8.19 -7.89 33.83
CA GLU A 306 -9.07 -6.90 33.19
C GLU A 306 -8.63 -5.48 33.57
N ASN A 307 -8.83 -4.56 32.66
CA ASN A 307 -8.40 -3.16 32.78
C ASN A 307 -6.90 -2.97 33.02
N THR A 308 -6.08 -3.95 32.59
CA THR A 308 -4.61 -3.87 32.60
C THR A 308 -4.01 -4.38 31.28
N TYR A 309 -2.73 -4.16 31.09
CA TYR A 309 -1.99 -4.70 29.93
C TYR A 309 -2.00 -6.24 29.87
N ARG A 310 -2.27 -6.94 31.00
CA ARG A 310 -2.26 -8.41 31.08
C ARG A 310 -3.38 -9.06 30.30
N SER A 311 -4.47 -8.35 30.04
CA SER A 311 -5.54 -8.80 29.15
C SER A 311 -5.23 -8.66 27.65
N HIS A 312 -4.07 -8.09 27.29
CA HIS A 312 -3.74 -7.79 25.89
C HIS A 312 -3.84 -9.00 24.96
N GLN A 313 -3.25 -10.15 25.36
CA GLN A 313 -3.23 -11.37 24.54
C GLN A 313 -4.21 -12.41 25.11
N VAL A 314 -3.68 -13.44 25.74
CA VAL A 314 -4.39 -14.61 26.28
C VAL A 314 -4.43 -14.53 27.81
N PRO A 315 -5.56 -14.15 28.42
CA PRO A 315 -5.63 -13.97 29.87
C PRO A 315 -5.29 -15.23 30.68
N LEU A 316 -5.67 -16.42 30.19
CA LEU A 316 -5.46 -17.72 30.82
C LEU A 316 -4.52 -18.58 29.98
N ALA A 317 -3.21 -18.52 30.23
CA ALA A 317 -2.22 -19.17 29.39
C ALA A 317 -1.77 -20.56 29.84
N LYS A 318 -2.00 -20.95 31.14
CA LYS A 318 -1.44 -22.15 31.75
C LYS A 318 -2.47 -23.23 31.98
N LEU A 319 -3.34 -23.54 31.01
CA LEU A 319 -4.47 -24.43 31.16
C LEU A 319 -4.05 -25.90 31.41
N ALA A 320 -2.96 -26.35 30.81
CA ALA A 320 -2.45 -27.71 31.01
C ALA A 320 -1.72 -27.90 32.36
N GLU A 321 -1.12 -26.80 32.85
CA GLU A 321 -0.29 -26.83 34.07
C GLU A 321 -1.11 -26.55 35.35
N ASN A 322 -2.20 -25.76 35.21
CA ASN A 322 -3.03 -25.32 36.31
C ASN A 322 -4.51 -25.63 36.06
N PRO A 323 -5.06 -26.70 36.69
CA PRO A 323 -6.47 -27.03 36.54
C PRO A 323 -7.45 -25.93 36.98
N ALA A 324 -7.03 -25.00 37.84
CA ALA A 324 -7.87 -23.87 38.24
C ALA A 324 -8.10 -22.90 37.07
N HIS A 325 -7.11 -22.74 36.16
CA HIS A 325 -7.26 -21.93 34.96
C HIS A 325 -8.27 -22.55 33.98
N LEU A 326 -8.30 -23.87 33.84
CA LEU A 326 -9.30 -24.53 33.01
C LEU A 326 -10.72 -24.32 33.55
N LYS A 327 -10.90 -24.40 34.86
CA LYS A 327 -12.19 -24.11 35.50
C LYS A 327 -12.56 -22.62 35.35
N MET A 328 -11.58 -21.73 35.46
CA MET A 328 -11.79 -20.28 35.24
C MET A 328 -12.18 -19.97 33.80
N LEU A 329 -11.58 -20.64 32.81
CA LEU A 329 -11.97 -20.54 31.41
C LEU A 329 -13.42 -21.00 31.19
N GLU A 330 -13.82 -22.15 31.81
CA GLU A 330 -15.20 -22.61 31.72
C GLU A 330 -16.18 -21.60 32.35
N GLN A 331 -15.84 -21.04 33.50
CA GLN A 331 -16.66 -20.03 34.17
C GLN A 331 -16.78 -18.76 33.32
N TRP A 332 -15.66 -18.30 32.68
CA TRP A 332 -15.67 -17.16 31.79
C TRP A 332 -16.55 -17.40 30.55
N LEU A 333 -16.40 -18.54 29.88
CA LEU A 333 -17.26 -18.90 28.74
C LEU A 333 -18.74 -19.00 29.16
N ARG A 334 -19.06 -19.61 30.33
CA ARG A 334 -20.43 -19.71 30.83
C ARG A 334 -21.01 -18.37 31.29
N SER A 335 -20.20 -17.37 31.63
CA SER A 335 -20.68 -16.03 31.99
C SER A 335 -21.40 -15.34 30.82
N TYR A 336 -21.09 -15.73 29.58
CA TYR A 336 -21.81 -15.26 28.40
C TYR A 336 -23.14 -15.96 28.18
N LYS A 337 -23.46 -17.04 28.93
CA LYS A 337 -24.71 -17.82 28.87
C LYS A 337 -25.02 -18.30 27.43
N PRO A 338 -24.17 -19.14 26.84
CA PRO A 338 -24.34 -19.59 25.45
C PRO A 338 -25.69 -20.27 25.19
N GLU A 339 -26.31 -20.90 26.22
CA GLU A 339 -27.63 -21.48 26.18
C GLU A 339 -28.77 -20.48 25.95
N GLU A 340 -28.56 -19.19 26.24
CA GLU A 340 -29.50 -18.11 25.91
C GLU A 340 -29.27 -17.54 24.50
N LEU A 341 -28.12 -17.82 23.87
CA LEU A 341 -27.66 -17.22 22.62
C LEU A 341 -27.82 -18.13 21.41
N PHE A 342 -27.58 -19.42 21.62
CA PHE A 342 -27.61 -20.44 20.56
C PHE A 342 -28.58 -21.53 20.91
N ASP A 343 -29.26 -22.08 19.90
CA ASP A 343 -30.11 -23.27 20.06
C ASP A 343 -29.30 -24.57 20.24
N ASP A 344 -29.96 -25.67 20.42
CA ASP A 344 -29.33 -27.00 20.59
C ASP A 344 -28.47 -27.44 19.40
N ASN A 345 -28.68 -26.84 18.21
CA ASN A 345 -27.93 -27.12 17.01
C ASN A 345 -26.76 -26.14 16.81
N GLY A 346 -26.61 -25.17 17.71
CA GLY A 346 -25.55 -24.12 17.58
C GLY A 346 -25.89 -22.95 16.66
N THR A 347 -27.16 -22.84 16.24
CA THR A 347 -27.64 -21.72 15.46
C THR A 347 -27.96 -20.54 16.38
N LEU A 348 -27.54 -19.34 16.02
CA LEU A 348 -27.90 -18.13 16.74
C LEU A 348 -29.42 -17.99 16.80
N ILE A 349 -29.97 -17.69 18.00
CA ILE A 349 -31.41 -17.49 18.17
C ILE A 349 -31.90 -16.42 17.19
N GLN A 350 -33.01 -16.71 16.49
CA GLN A 350 -33.52 -15.89 15.38
C GLN A 350 -33.73 -14.43 15.76
N GLU A 351 -34.21 -14.18 16.96
CA GLU A 351 -34.41 -12.80 17.46
C GLU A 351 -33.08 -12.00 17.52
N LEU A 352 -31.97 -12.67 17.82
CA LEU A 352 -30.63 -12.07 17.80
C LEU A 352 -30.07 -11.98 16.37
N ALA A 353 -30.26 -13.01 15.55
CA ALA A 353 -29.85 -12.99 14.15
C ALA A 353 -30.51 -11.86 13.37
N ASP A 354 -31.73 -11.51 13.71
CA ASP A 354 -32.47 -10.41 13.13
C ASP A 354 -31.91 -9.01 13.49
N LEU A 355 -30.94 -8.88 14.40
CA LEU A 355 -30.24 -7.63 14.64
C LEU A 355 -29.26 -7.27 13.52
N ALA A 356 -28.70 -8.25 12.86
CA ALA A 356 -27.81 -8.03 11.73
C ALA A 356 -28.60 -7.53 10.51
N PRO A 357 -28.01 -6.64 9.69
CA PRO A 357 -28.56 -6.27 8.40
C PRO A 357 -28.57 -7.47 7.44
N LYS A 358 -29.23 -7.32 6.27
CA LYS A 358 -29.35 -8.41 5.29
C LYS A 358 -28.65 -8.04 3.97
N GLY A 359 -28.28 -9.06 3.20
CA GLY A 359 -27.69 -8.90 1.86
C GLY A 359 -26.39 -8.10 1.92
N GLU A 360 -26.21 -7.20 0.98
CA GLU A 360 -25.02 -6.36 0.84
C GLU A 360 -24.91 -5.25 1.92
N ARG A 361 -25.96 -5.04 2.72
CA ARG A 361 -25.90 -4.12 3.88
C ARG A 361 -25.14 -4.70 5.08
N ARG A 362 -24.89 -6.01 5.12
CA ARG A 362 -23.95 -6.60 6.10
C ARG A 362 -22.55 -6.10 5.84
N MET A 363 -21.84 -5.68 6.87
CA MET A 363 -20.49 -5.13 6.72
C MET A 363 -19.52 -6.16 6.13
N GLY A 364 -19.69 -7.46 6.44
CA GLY A 364 -18.91 -8.55 5.84
C GLY A 364 -19.25 -8.87 4.38
N ALA A 365 -20.43 -8.47 3.88
CA ALA A 365 -20.85 -8.72 2.51
C ALA A 365 -20.90 -7.45 1.64
N ASN A 366 -20.45 -6.32 2.18
CA ASN A 366 -20.48 -5.04 1.48
C ASN A 366 -19.56 -5.07 0.24
N PRO A 367 -20.05 -4.70 -0.96
CA PRO A 367 -19.23 -4.68 -2.17
C PRO A 367 -17.99 -3.80 -2.09
N HIS A 368 -18.04 -2.68 -1.32
CA HIS A 368 -16.87 -1.82 -1.12
C HIS A 368 -15.73 -2.53 -0.37
N ALA A 369 -16.05 -3.51 0.46
CA ALA A 369 -15.04 -4.35 1.12
C ALA A 369 -14.47 -5.47 0.20
N ASN A 370 -14.98 -5.61 -1.01
CA ASN A 370 -14.48 -6.46 -2.08
C ASN A 370 -14.47 -5.67 -3.40
N GLY A 371 -13.71 -4.58 -3.40
CA GLY A 371 -13.79 -3.49 -4.39
C GLY A 371 -13.64 -3.92 -5.84
N GLY A 372 -13.05 -5.08 -6.12
CA GLY A 372 -13.03 -5.64 -7.47
C GLY A 372 -14.44 -5.91 -8.06
N LEU A 373 -15.49 -6.01 -7.21
CA LEU A 373 -16.89 -6.05 -7.68
C LEU A 373 -17.35 -4.71 -8.25
N LEU A 374 -16.79 -3.61 -7.78
CA LEU A 374 -17.13 -2.24 -8.15
C LEU A 374 -16.19 -1.65 -9.19
N LEU A 375 -15.07 -2.33 -9.45
CA LEU A 375 -14.01 -1.83 -10.33
C LEU A 375 -14.52 -1.66 -11.76
N ARG A 376 -14.38 -0.45 -12.28
CA ARG A 376 -14.63 -0.12 -13.68
C ARG A 376 -13.30 0.19 -14.35
N ASP A 377 -13.10 -0.34 -15.56
CA ASP A 377 -11.91 -0.05 -16.34
C ASP A 377 -11.79 1.45 -16.64
N LEU A 378 -10.55 1.95 -16.64
CA LEU A 378 -10.28 3.30 -17.09
C LEU A 378 -10.58 3.44 -18.58
N LYS A 379 -11.23 4.54 -18.95
CA LYS A 379 -11.28 5.00 -20.34
C LYS A 379 -9.89 5.54 -20.66
N MET A 380 -9.13 4.80 -21.44
CA MET A 380 -7.74 5.13 -21.78
C MET A 380 -7.67 5.72 -23.17
N PRO A 381 -7.13 6.95 -23.36
CA PRO A 381 -6.74 7.44 -24.69
C PRO A 381 -5.69 6.52 -25.33
N ASP A 382 -5.50 6.62 -26.60
CA ASP A 382 -4.41 5.90 -27.25
C ASP A 382 -3.06 6.56 -26.91
N PHE A 383 -2.23 5.86 -26.16
CA PHE A 383 -0.93 6.38 -25.74
C PHE A 383 -0.01 6.72 -26.94
N ARG A 384 -0.25 6.13 -28.11
CA ARG A 384 0.50 6.40 -29.33
C ARG A 384 0.32 7.83 -29.84
N ASP A 385 -0.79 8.48 -29.52
CA ASP A 385 -1.08 9.86 -29.92
C ASP A 385 -0.17 10.89 -29.21
N TYR A 386 0.54 10.45 -28.16
CA TYR A 386 1.49 11.27 -27.38
C TYR A 386 2.95 11.01 -27.76
N ALA A 387 3.18 10.18 -28.78
CA ALA A 387 4.51 9.76 -29.16
C ALA A 387 5.44 10.94 -29.47
N VAL A 388 6.67 10.84 -28.98
CA VAL A 388 7.77 11.68 -29.44
C VAL A 388 8.27 11.13 -30.79
N GLU A 389 8.36 11.99 -31.80
CA GLU A 389 8.94 11.62 -33.10
C GLU A 389 10.44 11.38 -32.93
N VAL A 390 10.91 10.18 -33.24
CA VAL A 390 12.33 9.81 -33.23
C VAL A 390 12.74 9.41 -34.64
N LYS A 391 13.38 10.34 -35.36
CA LYS A 391 13.87 10.09 -36.75
C LYS A 391 15.15 9.26 -36.72
N ASN A 392 16.04 9.65 -35.83
CA ASN A 392 17.30 8.95 -35.63
C ASN A 392 17.47 8.68 -34.10
N PRO A 393 17.82 7.46 -33.71
CA PRO A 393 18.04 7.14 -32.28
C PRO A 393 19.08 8.10 -31.66
N GLY A 394 18.74 8.72 -30.52
CA GLY A 394 19.63 9.61 -29.78
C GLY A 394 19.89 10.99 -30.43
N ALA A 395 19.05 11.42 -31.38
CA ALA A 395 19.16 12.76 -31.99
C ALA A 395 18.17 13.76 -31.37
N GLU A 396 16.99 13.31 -31.00
CA GLU A 396 15.96 14.15 -30.38
C GLU A 396 16.07 14.11 -28.84
N SER A 397 15.57 15.16 -28.18
CA SER A 397 15.50 15.22 -26.70
C SER A 397 14.10 15.57 -26.24
N ALA A 398 13.66 14.96 -25.13
CA ALA A 398 12.39 15.26 -24.49
C ALA A 398 12.44 15.01 -22.96
N GLU A 399 11.54 15.67 -22.23
CA GLU A 399 11.28 15.37 -20.83
C GLU A 399 10.23 14.24 -20.74
N SER A 400 10.67 13.00 -20.50
CA SER A 400 9.81 11.82 -20.62
C SER A 400 8.58 11.89 -19.70
N VAL A 401 8.73 12.34 -18.46
CA VAL A 401 7.60 12.47 -17.52
C VAL A 401 6.65 13.59 -17.92
N ARG A 402 7.13 14.69 -18.55
CA ARG A 402 6.24 15.74 -19.08
C ARG A 402 5.36 15.20 -20.23
N VAL A 403 5.92 14.34 -21.08
CA VAL A 403 5.15 13.65 -22.13
C VAL A 403 4.08 12.74 -21.50
N MET A 404 4.45 11.95 -20.50
CA MET A 404 3.51 11.13 -19.72
C MET A 404 2.42 11.97 -19.05
N GLY A 405 2.75 13.16 -18.54
CA GLY A 405 1.80 14.08 -17.91
C GLY A 405 0.65 14.48 -18.83
N LYS A 406 0.90 14.67 -20.13
CA LYS A 406 -0.15 14.92 -21.13
C LYS A 406 -1.08 13.72 -21.32
N PHE A 407 -0.54 12.53 -21.32
CA PHE A 407 -1.33 11.28 -21.36
C PHE A 407 -2.19 11.13 -20.11
N LEU A 408 -1.64 11.37 -18.91
CA LEU A 408 -2.38 11.34 -17.65
C LEU A 408 -3.47 12.40 -17.58
N ARG A 409 -3.21 13.62 -18.11
CA ARG A 409 -4.21 14.68 -18.24
C ARG A 409 -5.46 14.17 -18.98
N ASP A 410 -5.27 13.52 -20.11
CA ASP A 410 -6.40 13.09 -20.94
C ASP A 410 -7.08 11.82 -20.36
N ILE A 411 -6.36 10.99 -19.63
CA ILE A 411 -6.98 9.95 -18.77
C ILE A 411 -7.88 10.62 -17.73
N MET A 412 -7.42 11.67 -17.04
CA MET A 412 -8.22 12.43 -16.07
C MET A 412 -9.51 12.93 -16.72
N LYS A 413 -9.40 13.60 -17.88
CA LYS A 413 -10.57 14.11 -18.63
C LYS A 413 -11.55 13.00 -19.00
N ALA A 414 -11.04 11.90 -19.56
CA ALA A 414 -11.86 10.77 -20.02
C ALA A 414 -12.63 10.06 -18.90
N ASN A 415 -12.14 10.15 -17.67
CA ASN A 415 -12.70 9.49 -16.49
C ASN A 415 -13.35 10.48 -15.49
N GLY A 416 -13.51 11.74 -15.87
CA GLY A 416 -14.11 12.77 -15.01
C GLY A 416 -15.52 12.42 -14.52
N ASP A 417 -16.38 11.90 -15.42
CA ASP A 417 -17.73 11.46 -15.06
C ASP A 417 -17.77 10.27 -14.12
N GLN A 418 -16.81 9.34 -14.28
CA GLN A 418 -16.75 8.12 -13.46
C GLN A 418 -16.08 8.35 -12.12
N ARG A 419 -15.32 9.43 -12.00
CA ARG A 419 -14.57 9.79 -10.77
C ARG A 419 -13.79 8.61 -10.18
N ASN A 420 -13.08 7.84 -11.01
CA ASN A 420 -12.44 6.58 -10.62
C ASN A 420 -10.92 6.58 -10.76
N PHE A 421 -10.31 7.77 -10.93
CA PHE A 421 -8.86 7.92 -11.01
C PHE A 421 -8.37 9.14 -10.23
N ARG A 422 -7.33 8.97 -9.39
CA ARG A 422 -6.65 10.05 -8.64
C ARG A 422 -5.14 9.89 -8.75
N ILE A 423 -4.43 11.01 -8.68
CA ILE A 423 -2.97 11.06 -8.49
C ILE A 423 -2.71 11.51 -7.06
N MET A 424 -1.80 10.82 -6.38
CA MET A 424 -1.39 11.13 -5.02
C MET A 424 0.12 11.38 -4.98
N GLY A 425 0.55 12.34 -4.18
CA GLY A 425 1.96 12.68 -4.06
C GLY A 425 2.25 13.65 -2.91
N PRO A 426 3.50 13.70 -2.43
CA PRO A 426 3.89 14.56 -1.31
C PRO A 426 4.29 15.98 -1.79
N ASP A 427 3.35 16.72 -2.40
CA ASP A 427 3.55 18.08 -2.94
C ASP A 427 4.57 18.13 -4.12
N GLU A 428 4.59 17.09 -4.93
CA GLU A 428 5.62 16.93 -5.96
C GLU A 428 5.09 16.85 -7.40
N THR A 429 3.79 16.96 -7.64
CA THR A 429 3.19 16.76 -8.98
C THR A 429 3.81 17.68 -10.03
N ALA A 430 3.87 18.98 -9.77
CA ALA A 430 4.49 19.94 -10.68
C ALA A 430 6.01 19.75 -10.79
N SER A 431 6.68 19.53 -9.65
CA SER A 431 8.13 19.25 -9.62
C SER A 431 8.48 17.98 -10.41
N ASN A 432 7.60 16.98 -10.43
CA ASN A 432 7.75 15.74 -11.19
C ASN A 432 7.32 15.88 -12.66
N ARG A 433 7.08 17.11 -13.15
CA ARG A 433 6.68 17.41 -14.54
C ARG A 433 5.33 16.82 -14.94
N LEU A 434 4.43 16.61 -13.98
CA LEU A 434 3.06 16.19 -14.23
C LEU A 434 2.08 17.38 -14.29
N ASP A 435 2.57 18.59 -14.32
CA ASP A 435 1.81 19.85 -14.33
C ASP A 435 0.71 19.92 -15.42
N ALA A 436 0.87 19.20 -16.53
CA ALA A 436 -0.17 19.10 -17.56
C ALA A 436 -1.51 18.57 -17.01
N VAL A 437 -1.54 17.81 -15.91
CA VAL A 437 -2.78 17.31 -15.32
C VAL A 437 -3.68 18.44 -14.80
N TYR A 438 -3.10 19.57 -14.43
CA TYR A 438 -3.84 20.75 -13.97
C TYR A 438 -4.66 21.44 -15.08
N GLU A 439 -4.45 21.07 -16.34
CA GLU A 439 -5.37 21.46 -17.43
C GLU A 439 -6.71 20.69 -17.38
N ALA A 440 -6.78 19.61 -16.61
CA ALA A 440 -7.95 18.73 -16.51
C ALA A 440 -8.59 18.75 -15.12
N THR A 441 -7.85 19.10 -14.09
CA THR A 441 -8.28 19.03 -12.69
C THR A 441 -7.37 19.88 -11.82
N ASP A 442 -7.75 20.07 -10.56
CA ASP A 442 -6.96 20.77 -9.57
C ASP A 442 -6.50 19.80 -8.45
N LYS A 443 -5.69 20.33 -7.53
CA LYS A 443 -5.40 19.70 -6.23
C LYS A 443 -6.61 19.85 -5.32
N VAL A 444 -7.03 18.78 -4.67
CA VAL A 444 -8.14 18.85 -3.74
C VAL A 444 -7.70 19.41 -2.40
N PHE A 445 -8.45 20.41 -1.91
CA PHE A 445 -8.27 20.96 -0.58
C PHE A 445 -9.58 21.62 -0.13
N THR A 446 -10.14 21.19 1.01
CA THR A 446 -11.43 21.70 1.53
C THR A 446 -11.25 22.77 2.62
N GLY A 447 -10.03 23.27 2.81
CA GLY A 447 -9.75 24.40 3.70
C GLY A 447 -9.93 25.75 3.00
N GLU A 448 -9.44 26.80 3.64
CA GLU A 448 -9.43 28.14 3.06
C GLU A 448 -8.48 28.20 1.86
N ILE A 449 -8.96 28.68 0.72
CA ILE A 449 -8.17 28.92 -0.51
C ILE A 449 -8.08 30.44 -0.69
N ILE A 450 -6.87 30.95 -0.89
CA ILE A 450 -6.60 32.39 -1.06
C ILE A 450 -6.14 32.70 -2.48
N ALA A 451 -6.16 33.98 -2.86
CA ALA A 451 -5.92 34.43 -4.23
C ALA A 451 -4.51 34.13 -4.78
N THR A 452 -3.57 33.79 -3.92
CA THR A 452 -2.20 33.41 -4.32
C THR A 452 -1.99 31.91 -4.47
N ASP A 453 -3.02 31.11 -4.22
CA ASP A 453 -2.94 29.66 -4.37
C ASP A 453 -3.17 29.27 -5.83
N ASP A 454 -2.36 28.37 -6.32
CA ASP A 454 -2.44 27.85 -7.68
C ASP A 454 -2.99 26.43 -7.70
N HIS A 455 -3.98 26.20 -8.57
CA HIS A 455 -4.54 24.86 -8.80
C HIS A 455 -5.08 24.17 -7.55
N LEU A 456 -5.70 24.91 -6.63
CA LEU A 456 -6.45 24.37 -5.49
C LEU A 456 -7.95 24.46 -5.74
N SER A 457 -8.66 23.40 -5.40
CA SER A 457 -10.13 23.32 -5.49
C SER A 457 -10.67 22.33 -4.46
N ASP A 458 -11.89 22.50 -4.06
CA ASP A 458 -12.61 21.54 -3.21
C ASP A 458 -13.00 20.25 -3.96
N ASP A 459 -12.91 20.25 -5.31
CA ASP A 459 -13.25 19.13 -6.19
C ASP A 459 -12.08 18.65 -7.07
N GLY A 460 -10.85 18.79 -6.62
CA GLY A 460 -9.65 18.31 -7.33
C GLY A 460 -9.52 16.79 -7.37
N ARG A 461 -8.66 16.30 -8.27
CA ARG A 461 -8.33 14.87 -8.42
C ARG A 461 -6.87 14.57 -8.09
N VAL A 462 -6.08 15.58 -7.83
CA VAL A 462 -4.70 15.45 -7.35
C VAL A 462 -4.70 15.65 -5.84
N MET A 463 -4.13 14.69 -5.12
CA MET A 463 -4.08 14.66 -3.66
C MET A 463 -2.64 14.91 -3.23
N GLU A 464 -2.38 16.10 -2.66
CA GLU A 464 -1.03 16.46 -2.23
C GLU A 464 -0.98 16.75 -0.73
N VAL A 465 -0.10 16.03 -0.04
CA VAL A 465 0.25 16.27 1.37
C VAL A 465 1.68 15.80 1.63
N LEU A 466 2.49 16.59 2.33
CA LEU A 466 3.88 16.21 2.69
C LEU A 466 3.89 15.09 3.73
N SER A 467 3.36 13.94 3.33
CA SER A 467 3.37 12.70 4.09
C SER A 467 3.16 11.53 3.13
N GLU A 468 4.19 10.83 2.81
CA GLU A 468 4.17 9.64 1.96
C GLU A 468 3.29 8.55 2.57
N HIS A 469 3.30 8.40 3.90
CA HIS A 469 2.39 7.48 4.61
C HIS A 469 0.93 7.78 4.33
N GLN A 470 0.56 9.06 4.34
CA GLN A 470 -0.80 9.50 4.08
C GLN A 470 -1.19 9.21 2.62
N CYS A 471 -0.34 9.60 1.68
CA CYS A 471 -0.54 9.34 0.24
C CYS A 471 -0.71 7.84 -0.05
N GLN A 472 0.15 7.01 0.55
CA GLN A 472 0.09 5.55 0.43
C GLN A 472 -1.21 4.98 0.98
N GLY A 473 -1.58 5.36 2.20
CA GLY A 473 -2.80 4.84 2.85
C GLY A 473 -4.07 5.27 2.11
N TRP A 474 -4.15 6.51 1.64
CA TRP A 474 -5.25 6.95 0.79
C TRP A 474 -5.35 6.14 -0.50
N LEU A 475 -4.22 5.94 -1.18
CA LEU A 475 -4.24 5.17 -2.43
C LEU A 475 -4.64 3.73 -2.19
N GLU A 476 -4.13 3.07 -1.15
CA GLU A 476 -4.51 1.70 -0.82
C GLU A 476 -6.02 1.57 -0.56
N GLY A 477 -6.60 2.41 0.31
CA GLY A 477 -8.03 2.41 0.58
C GLY A 477 -8.87 2.66 -0.69
N TYR A 478 -8.41 3.55 -1.55
CA TYR A 478 -9.04 3.90 -2.83
C TYR A 478 -9.04 2.72 -3.82
N LEU A 479 -7.91 2.02 -3.96
CA LEU A 479 -7.79 0.83 -4.80
C LEU A 479 -8.64 -0.33 -4.27
N LEU A 480 -8.60 -0.58 -2.96
CA LEU A 480 -9.31 -1.68 -2.30
C LEU A 480 -10.83 -1.54 -2.38
N THR A 481 -11.34 -0.34 -2.64
CA THR A 481 -12.77 -0.04 -2.86
C THR A 481 -13.16 0.14 -4.33
N GLY A 482 -12.30 -0.30 -5.26
CA GLY A 482 -12.64 -0.41 -6.70
C GLY A 482 -12.34 0.83 -7.54
N ARG A 483 -11.32 1.59 -7.19
CA ARG A 483 -10.84 2.78 -7.91
C ARG A 483 -9.45 2.55 -8.48
N HIS A 484 -8.91 3.54 -9.21
CA HIS A 484 -7.58 3.53 -9.79
C HIS A 484 -6.75 4.73 -9.32
N GLY A 485 -5.43 4.57 -9.26
CA GLY A 485 -4.57 5.69 -8.93
C GLY A 485 -3.11 5.49 -9.27
N LEU A 486 -2.36 6.57 -9.08
CA LEU A 486 -0.93 6.66 -9.26
C LEU A 486 -0.33 7.40 -8.07
N PHE A 487 0.76 6.91 -7.52
CA PHE A 487 1.57 7.60 -6.52
C PHE A 487 2.85 8.11 -7.17
N SER A 488 3.02 9.43 -7.24
CA SER A 488 4.23 10.08 -7.75
C SER A 488 5.06 10.57 -6.58
N CYS A 489 6.34 10.15 -6.52
CA CYS A 489 7.25 10.48 -5.42
C CYS A 489 8.69 10.59 -5.93
N TYR A 490 9.54 11.33 -5.20
CA TYR A 490 10.98 11.27 -5.40
C TYR A 490 11.52 9.90 -5.00
N GLU A 491 12.47 9.40 -5.78
CA GLU A 491 12.98 8.04 -5.60
C GLU A 491 13.54 7.79 -4.19
N ALA A 492 14.30 8.73 -3.64
CA ALA A 492 14.91 8.57 -2.32
C ALA A 492 13.88 8.54 -1.18
N PHE A 493 12.73 9.21 -1.32
CA PHE A 493 11.76 9.35 -0.22
C PHE A 493 10.68 8.26 -0.21
N ILE A 494 10.57 7.48 -1.27
CA ILE A 494 9.61 6.36 -1.29
C ILE A 494 9.89 5.33 -0.19
N HIS A 495 11.10 5.27 0.33
CA HIS A 495 11.46 4.42 1.48
C HIS A 495 10.63 4.68 2.73
N ILE A 496 10.06 5.88 2.86
CA ILE A 496 9.17 6.21 3.99
C ILE A 496 7.99 5.24 4.08
N ILE A 497 7.57 4.66 2.95
CA ILE A 497 6.42 3.72 2.91
C ILE A 497 6.80 2.25 2.72
N ASP A 498 8.06 1.89 2.88
CA ASP A 498 8.54 0.50 2.71
C ASP A 498 7.67 -0.53 3.44
N SER A 499 7.30 -0.22 4.66
CA SER A 499 6.50 -1.12 5.50
C SER A 499 5.06 -1.22 5.01
N MET A 500 4.41 -0.11 4.69
CA MET A 500 3.04 -0.09 4.13
C MET A 500 2.99 -0.82 2.78
N PHE A 501 3.92 -0.51 1.88
CA PHE A 501 4.08 -1.25 0.62
C PHE A 501 4.18 -2.77 0.85
N ASN A 502 5.01 -3.19 1.82
CA ASN A 502 5.18 -4.60 2.17
C ASN A 502 3.86 -5.26 2.60
N GLN A 503 3.03 -4.57 3.40
CA GLN A 503 1.73 -5.07 3.80
C GLN A 503 0.77 -5.18 2.61
N HIS A 504 0.69 -4.17 1.76
CA HIS A 504 -0.14 -4.21 0.56
C HIS A 504 0.27 -5.35 -0.41
N ALA A 505 1.56 -5.53 -0.64
CA ALA A 505 2.07 -6.63 -1.49
C ALA A 505 1.72 -8.02 -0.91
N LYS A 506 1.77 -8.18 0.42
CA LYS A 506 1.33 -9.42 1.09
C LYS A 506 -0.18 -9.60 1.01
N TRP A 507 -0.96 -8.55 1.17
CA TRP A 507 -2.40 -8.56 0.96
C TRP A 507 -2.75 -9.08 -0.42
N LEU A 508 -2.17 -8.51 -1.48
CA LEU A 508 -2.39 -8.95 -2.86
C LEU A 508 -1.97 -10.41 -3.09
N LYS A 509 -0.88 -10.85 -2.46
CA LYS A 509 -0.45 -12.25 -2.54
C LYS A 509 -1.50 -13.19 -1.95
N VAL A 510 -2.08 -12.85 -0.80
CA VAL A 510 -3.06 -13.69 -0.10
C VAL A 510 -4.41 -13.67 -0.84
N THR A 511 -4.89 -12.50 -1.27
CA THR A 511 -6.17 -12.36 -1.99
C THR A 511 -6.24 -13.18 -3.27
N LYS A 512 -5.10 -13.46 -3.90
CA LYS A 512 -5.02 -14.27 -5.10
C LYS A 512 -5.49 -15.72 -4.87
N ASP A 513 -5.26 -16.24 -3.67
CA ASP A 513 -5.61 -17.62 -3.29
C ASP A 513 -7.03 -17.73 -2.69
N ILE A 514 -7.75 -16.59 -2.57
CA ILE A 514 -9.11 -16.52 -2.02
C ILE A 514 -10.12 -16.43 -3.17
N PRO A 515 -10.93 -17.49 -3.41
CA PRO A 515 -11.79 -17.57 -4.61
C PRO A 515 -12.84 -16.47 -4.74
N TRP A 516 -13.33 -15.95 -3.63
CA TRP A 516 -14.39 -14.93 -3.62
C TRP A 516 -13.85 -13.49 -3.71
N ARG A 517 -12.56 -13.25 -3.42
CA ARG A 517 -11.94 -11.94 -3.60
C ARG A 517 -11.81 -11.61 -5.08
N ARG A 518 -12.24 -10.43 -5.50
CA ARG A 518 -12.14 -9.96 -6.87
C ARG A 518 -10.92 -9.09 -7.08
N SER A 519 -10.39 -9.17 -8.31
CA SER A 519 -9.18 -8.42 -8.67
C SER A 519 -9.43 -6.91 -8.62
N ILE A 520 -8.51 -6.18 -7.99
CA ILE A 520 -8.50 -4.71 -7.90
C ILE A 520 -7.50 -4.11 -8.89
N ALA A 521 -7.55 -2.79 -9.09
CA ALA A 521 -6.53 -2.07 -9.84
C ALA A 521 -5.16 -2.20 -9.15
N SER A 522 -4.10 -2.18 -9.95
CA SER A 522 -2.74 -2.26 -9.43
C SER A 522 -2.34 -0.98 -8.70
N LEU A 523 -1.50 -1.13 -7.69
CA LEU A 523 -0.78 -0.03 -7.06
C LEU A 523 0.36 0.39 -7.98
N ASN A 524 0.38 1.64 -8.41
CA ASN A 524 1.37 2.16 -9.35
C ASN A 524 2.19 3.26 -8.71
N TYR A 525 3.51 3.09 -8.63
CA TYR A 525 4.47 4.11 -8.24
C TYR A 525 5.16 4.68 -9.48
N LEU A 526 5.23 6.01 -9.54
CA LEU A 526 6.11 6.74 -10.45
C LEU A 526 7.21 7.39 -9.61
N LEU A 527 8.43 6.89 -9.70
CA LEU A 527 9.59 7.41 -9.01
C LEU A 527 10.37 8.30 -9.95
N THR A 528 10.49 9.56 -9.58
CA THR A 528 11.22 10.56 -10.33
C THR A 528 12.29 11.22 -9.46
N SER A 529 12.92 12.28 -9.96
CA SER A 529 14.04 12.89 -9.21
C SER A 529 15.05 11.84 -8.74
N HIS A 530 15.31 10.88 -9.63
CA HIS A 530 16.12 9.72 -9.31
C HIS A 530 17.59 10.06 -9.06
N VAL A 531 18.31 9.14 -8.44
CA VAL A 531 19.66 9.30 -7.90
C VAL A 531 20.63 10.04 -8.85
N TRP A 532 20.61 9.74 -10.15
CA TRP A 532 21.55 10.31 -11.15
C TRP A 532 21.29 11.76 -11.52
N ARG A 533 20.20 12.36 -11.05
CA ARG A 533 19.77 13.73 -11.31
C ARG A 533 19.53 14.51 -10.02
N GLN A 534 20.14 14.07 -8.92
CA GLN A 534 20.12 14.73 -7.61
C GLN A 534 21.52 15.24 -7.22
N ASP A 535 22.33 15.58 -8.19
CA ASP A 535 23.68 16.13 -8.07
C ASP A 535 23.74 17.41 -7.26
N HIS A 536 22.66 18.19 -7.21
CA HIS A 536 22.56 19.50 -6.55
C HIS A 536 21.96 19.46 -5.13
N ASN A 537 21.21 18.41 -4.77
CA ASN A 537 20.56 18.30 -3.46
C ASN A 537 21.39 17.56 -2.41
N GLY A 538 22.52 16.97 -2.80
CA GLY A 538 23.38 16.18 -1.91
C GLY A 538 22.79 14.81 -1.54
N PHE A 539 23.51 14.12 -0.66
CA PHE A 539 23.27 12.70 -0.37
C PHE A 539 21.85 12.35 0.12
N SER A 540 21.15 13.28 0.76
CA SER A 540 19.81 13.02 1.30
C SER A 540 18.75 12.72 0.24
N HIS A 541 19.01 13.07 -1.02
CA HIS A 541 18.12 12.82 -2.17
C HIS A 541 18.63 11.70 -3.09
N GLN A 542 19.65 10.97 -2.66
CA GLN A 542 20.40 10.04 -3.50
C GLN A 542 20.28 8.62 -2.94
N ASP A 543 19.14 7.94 -3.19
CA ASP A 543 18.91 6.56 -2.77
C ASP A 543 17.99 5.83 -3.74
N PRO A 544 18.49 4.87 -4.54
CA PRO A 544 17.69 4.03 -5.43
C PRO A 544 17.24 2.70 -4.80
N GLY A 545 17.44 2.50 -3.50
CA GLY A 545 17.36 1.20 -2.81
C GLY A 545 15.95 0.62 -2.65
N PHE A 546 14.88 1.41 -2.86
CA PHE A 546 13.51 0.89 -2.77
C PHE A 546 13.27 -0.32 -3.69
N ILE A 547 13.88 -0.33 -4.88
CA ILE A 547 13.77 -1.44 -5.83
C ILE A 547 14.30 -2.73 -5.20
N ASP A 548 15.38 -2.69 -4.44
CA ASP A 548 15.97 -3.86 -3.77
C ASP A 548 15.00 -4.47 -2.74
N HIS A 549 14.21 -3.65 -2.07
CA HIS A 549 13.14 -4.11 -1.19
C HIS A 549 12.01 -4.75 -2.01
N VAL A 550 11.55 -4.08 -3.07
CA VAL A 550 10.41 -4.49 -3.90
C VAL A 550 10.63 -5.88 -4.50
N VAL A 551 11.80 -6.15 -5.07
CA VAL A 551 12.07 -7.44 -5.74
C VAL A 551 12.10 -8.66 -4.81
N ASN A 552 12.10 -8.42 -3.49
CA ASN A 552 11.99 -9.49 -2.49
C ASN A 552 10.55 -10.00 -2.30
N LYS A 553 9.54 -9.32 -2.83
CA LYS A 553 8.15 -9.72 -2.68
C LYS A 553 7.77 -10.83 -3.65
N LYS A 554 6.55 -11.37 -3.50
CA LYS A 554 6.09 -12.47 -4.36
C LYS A 554 6.15 -12.06 -5.84
N ALA A 555 6.86 -12.82 -6.62
CA ALA A 555 7.11 -12.58 -8.05
C ALA A 555 5.83 -12.32 -8.87
N GLU A 556 4.72 -12.93 -8.48
CA GLU A 556 3.44 -12.77 -9.15
C GLU A 556 2.78 -11.41 -8.90
N VAL A 557 3.22 -10.69 -7.86
CA VAL A 557 2.65 -9.40 -7.45
C VAL A 557 3.43 -8.22 -7.98
N ILE A 558 4.76 -8.29 -7.98
CA ILE A 558 5.62 -7.13 -8.26
C ILE A 558 6.05 -7.02 -9.71
N ARG A 559 6.26 -5.76 -10.16
CA ARG A 559 6.88 -5.40 -11.45
C ARG A 559 7.75 -4.16 -11.25
N VAL A 560 8.90 -4.13 -11.91
CA VAL A 560 9.81 -2.97 -11.90
C VAL A 560 10.18 -2.65 -13.34
N TYR A 561 9.94 -1.39 -13.73
CA TYR A 561 10.18 -0.89 -15.06
C TYR A 561 11.13 0.32 -15.02
N LEU A 562 12.12 0.30 -15.89
CA LEU A 562 13.10 1.37 -16.07
C LEU A 562 13.12 1.81 -17.54
N PRO A 563 12.07 2.53 -18.00
CA PRO A 563 11.98 2.99 -19.38
C PRO A 563 13.07 4.02 -19.69
N PRO A 564 13.85 3.84 -20.77
CA PRO A 564 14.96 4.73 -21.10
C PRO A 564 14.55 6.04 -21.81
N ASP A 565 13.31 6.14 -22.34
CA ASP A 565 12.81 7.28 -23.10
C ASP A 565 11.28 7.46 -22.94
N ALA A 566 10.74 8.51 -23.55
CA ALA A 566 9.33 8.89 -23.45
C ALA A 566 8.39 7.85 -24.08
N ASN A 567 8.73 7.29 -25.24
CA ASN A 567 7.86 6.35 -25.93
C ASN A 567 7.75 5.01 -25.19
N THR A 568 8.84 4.55 -24.58
CA THR A 568 8.81 3.37 -23.69
C THR A 568 8.04 3.67 -22.39
N LEU A 569 8.18 4.87 -21.82
CA LEU A 569 7.44 5.30 -20.63
C LEU A 569 5.92 5.35 -20.89
N LEU A 570 5.49 5.86 -22.04
CA LEU A 570 4.06 5.87 -22.42
C LEU A 570 3.47 4.47 -22.47
N TRP A 571 4.16 3.52 -23.11
CA TRP A 571 3.71 2.13 -23.15
C TRP A 571 3.65 1.50 -21.75
N VAL A 572 4.70 1.70 -20.93
CA VAL A 572 4.75 1.17 -19.57
C VAL A 572 3.62 1.74 -18.73
N THR A 573 3.32 3.03 -18.83
CA THR A 573 2.23 3.68 -18.10
C THR A 573 0.87 3.10 -18.48
N ASP A 574 0.57 2.98 -19.77
CA ASP A 574 -0.68 2.35 -20.24
C ASP A 574 -0.81 0.92 -19.73
N HIS A 575 0.26 0.12 -19.85
CA HIS A 575 0.30 -1.25 -19.36
C HIS A 575 0.07 -1.35 -17.85
N CYS A 576 0.72 -0.52 -17.05
CA CYS A 576 0.61 -0.54 -15.59
C CYS A 576 -0.81 -0.13 -15.12
N LEU A 577 -1.40 0.92 -15.71
CA LEU A 577 -2.73 1.39 -15.36
C LEU A 577 -3.83 0.38 -15.73
N ARG A 578 -3.63 -0.45 -16.76
CA ARG A 578 -4.53 -1.55 -17.12
C ARG A 578 -4.35 -2.80 -16.27
N SER A 579 -3.23 -2.95 -15.59
CA SER A 579 -2.91 -4.15 -14.84
C SER A 579 -3.75 -4.30 -13.57
N ARG A 580 -3.87 -5.55 -13.08
CA ARG A 580 -4.65 -5.90 -11.89
C ARG A 580 -3.81 -6.69 -10.90
N ASN A 581 -4.09 -6.49 -9.60
CA ASN A 581 -3.45 -7.20 -8.50
C ASN A 581 -1.92 -7.17 -8.56
N ARG A 582 -1.35 -6.02 -8.95
CA ARG A 582 0.11 -5.82 -9.03
C ARG A 582 0.54 -4.62 -8.21
N VAL A 583 1.81 -4.61 -7.88
CA VAL A 583 2.54 -3.42 -7.51
C VAL A 583 3.53 -3.14 -8.63
N ASN A 584 3.37 -2.03 -9.31
CA ASN A 584 4.23 -1.59 -10.39
C ASN A 584 5.10 -0.43 -9.90
N VAL A 585 6.40 -0.55 -10.07
CA VAL A 585 7.37 0.52 -9.82
C VAL A 585 7.93 0.97 -11.16
N ILE A 586 7.77 2.25 -11.46
CA ILE A 586 8.27 2.90 -12.69
C ILE A 586 9.28 3.94 -12.26
N VAL A 587 10.53 3.81 -12.66
CA VAL A 587 11.56 4.83 -12.46
C VAL A 587 11.79 5.55 -13.76
N ALA A 588 11.61 6.88 -13.78
CA ALA A 588 11.67 7.67 -15.00
C ALA A 588 12.28 9.06 -14.79
N GLY A 589 13.08 9.51 -15.77
CA GLY A 589 13.69 10.83 -15.77
C GLY A 589 12.69 11.94 -16.09
N LYS A 590 12.74 13.03 -15.32
CA LYS A 590 11.95 14.25 -15.52
C LYS A 590 12.72 15.37 -16.25
N GLN A 591 14.03 15.22 -16.37
CA GLN A 591 14.90 16.17 -17.05
C GLN A 591 14.93 15.86 -18.57
N PRO A 592 15.35 16.84 -19.43
CA PRO A 592 15.57 16.56 -20.84
C PRO A 592 16.57 15.43 -21.04
N GLN A 593 16.20 14.44 -21.86
CA GLN A 593 17.03 13.28 -22.17
C GLN A 593 16.84 12.85 -23.63
N LEU A 594 17.86 12.16 -24.19
CA LEU A 594 17.83 11.64 -25.54
C LEU A 594 16.73 10.58 -25.70
N GLN A 595 16.14 10.56 -26.90
CA GLN A 595 15.10 9.64 -27.30
C GLN A 595 15.66 8.61 -28.27
N TYR A 596 15.34 7.32 -28.07
CA TYR A 596 16.03 6.24 -28.77
C TYR A 596 15.14 5.42 -29.69
N LEU A 597 13.88 5.21 -29.31
CA LEU A 597 12.95 4.34 -30.02
C LEU A 597 11.75 5.14 -30.54
N ASP A 598 11.42 4.99 -31.83
CA ASP A 598 10.10 5.37 -32.31
C ASP A 598 9.01 4.53 -31.60
N MET A 599 7.75 4.99 -31.66
CA MET A 599 6.66 4.34 -30.92
C MET A 599 6.48 2.86 -31.29
N SER A 600 6.63 2.48 -32.57
CA SER A 600 6.49 1.10 -33.01
C SER A 600 7.58 0.22 -32.41
N SER A 601 8.80 0.68 -32.42
CA SER A 601 9.97 0.01 -31.84
C SER A 601 9.85 -0.06 -30.30
N ALA A 602 9.37 1.02 -29.65
CA ALA A 602 9.12 1.06 -28.22
C ALA A 602 8.06 0.01 -27.78
N ILE A 603 6.94 -0.09 -28.51
CA ILE A 603 5.92 -1.11 -28.25
C ILE A 603 6.50 -2.52 -28.34
N LYS A 604 7.24 -2.81 -29.42
CA LYS A 604 7.88 -4.12 -29.60
C LYS A 604 8.86 -4.43 -28.46
N HIS A 605 9.72 -3.47 -28.13
CA HIS A 605 10.73 -3.63 -27.07
C HIS A 605 10.10 -3.82 -25.68
N CYS A 606 9.11 -2.99 -25.32
CA CYS A 606 8.43 -3.09 -24.03
C CYS A 606 7.58 -4.35 -23.90
N THR A 607 6.99 -4.85 -24.99
CA THR A 607 6.24 -6.12 -25.00
C THR A 607 7.14 -7.30 -24.61
N THR A 608 8.38 -7.30 -25.09
CA THR A 608 9.39 -8.29 -24.67
C THR A 608 10.01 -7.94 -23.30
N GLY A 609 10.06 -6.66 -22.96
CA GLY A 609 10.62 -6.11 -21.73
C GLY A 609 12.15 -6.07 -21.66
N ILE A 610 12.82 -6.67 -22.63
CA ILE A 610 14.27 -6.73 -22.82
C ILE A 610 14.56 -7.04 -24.29
N GLY A 611 15.65 -6.55 -24.85
CA GLY A 611 16.02 -6.89 -26.22
C GLY A 611 17.32 -6.26 -26.67
N ILE A 612 17.83 -6.83 -27.77
CA ILE A 612 19.00 -6.28 -28.48
C ILE A 612 18.57 -5.03 -29.24
N TRP A 613 19.34 -3.96 -29.09
CA TRP A 613 19.21 -2.74 -29.90
C TRP A 613 20.10 -2.88 -31.13
N GLU A 614 19.52 -3.41 -32.21
CA GLU A 614 20.22 -3.71 -33.47
C GLU A 614 20.92 -2.50 -34.08
N TRP A 615 20.34 -1.30 -33.93
CA TRP A 615 20.92 -0.06 -34.46
C TRP A 615 22.19 0.38 -33.69
N ALA A 616 22.29 -0.05 -32.41
CA ALA A 616 23.44 0.22 -31.57
C ALA A 616 24.43 -0.97 -31.52
N SER A 617 24.10 -2.10 -32.12
CA SER A 617 24.95 -3.31 -32.17
C SER A 617 25.68 -3.44 -33.52
N ASN A 618 26.81 -4.12 -33.55
CA ASN A 618 27.56 -4.40 -34.79
C ASN A 618 27.98 -5.90 -34.93
N ASP A 619 27.34 -6.77 -34.15
CA ASP A 619 27.63 -8.22 -34.18
C ASP A 619 26.68 -9.02 -35.09
N ARG A 620 25.99 -8.36 -36.07
CA ARG A 620 25.08 -9.04 -37.00
C ARG A 620 25.77 -10.19 -37.71
N ASN A 621 25.17 -11.39 -37.61
CA ASN A 621 25.66 -12.65 -38.20
C ASN A 621 27.05 -13.08 -37.70
N THR A 622 27.54 -12.51 -36.61
CA THR A 622 28.81 -12.89 -35.96
C THR A 622 28.58 -13.05 -34.44
N GLU A 623 29.52 -13.72 -33.79
CA GLU A 623 29.51 -13.76 -32.33
C GLU A 623 29.97 -12.40 -31.76
N ALA A 624 29.32 -11.92 -30.69
CA ALA A 624 29.78 -10.73 -30.01
C ALA A 624 31.09 -11.00 -29.23
N ASP A 625 32.01 -10.05 -29.23
CA ASP A 625 33.18 -10.05 -28.34
C ASP A 625 32.83 -9.61 -26.93
N VAL A 626 31.85 -8.71 -26.82
CA VAL A 626 31.35 -8.15 -25.56
C VAL A 626 29.87 -7.80 -25.68
N VAL A 627 29.12 -7.99 -24.58
CA VAL A 627 27.73 -7.54 -24.46
C VAL A 627 27.70 -6.31 -23.54
N MET A 628 27.19 -5.17 -24.06
CA MET A 628 26.98 -3.96 -23.31
C MET A 628 25.51 -3.87 -22.92
N VAL A 629 25.20 -3.88 -21.62
CA VAL A 629 23.81 -3.93 -21.12
C VAL A 629 23.50 -2.65 -20.37
N CYS A 630 22.28 -2.15 -20.52
CA CYS A 630 21.82 -0.98 -19.78
C CYS A 630 20.39 -1.15 -19.27
N SER A 631 20.11 -0.54 -18.10
CA SER A 631 18.77 -0.47 -17.51
C SER A 631 18.61 0.83 -16.73
N GLY A 632 17.68 1.67 -17.18
CA GLY A 632 17.47 3.05 -16.74
C GLY A 632 17.92 4.06 -17.79
N ASP A 633 17.49 5.32 -17.67
CA ASP A 633 17.77 6.38 -18.65
C ASP A 633 19.25 6.78 -18.70
N ILE A 634 19.85 7.11 -17.56
CA ILE A 634 21.27 7.50 -17.49
C ILE A 634 22.21 6.32 -17.79
N PRO A 635 22.02 5.10 -17.25
CA PRO A 635 22.79 3.94 -17.68
C PRO A 635 22.73 3.69 -19.18
N THR A 636 21.58 3.95 -19.82
CA THR A 636 21.44 3.81 -21.28
C THR A 636 22.26 4.86 -22.03
N LEU A 637 22.22 6.11 -21.59
CA LEU A 637 23.03 7.20 -22.15
C LEU A 637 24.53 6.86 -22.12
N GLU A 638 25.02 6.48 -20.93
CA GLU A 638 26.45 6.21 -20.74
C GLU A 638 26.92 4.94 -21.46
N THR A 639 26.08 3.91 -21.51
CA THR A 639 26.39 2.72 -22.30
C THR A 639 26.52 3.03 -23.79
N LEU A 640 25.59 3.80 -24.34
CA LEU A 640 25.65 4.20 -25.77
C LEU A 640 26.86 5.08 -26.06
N ALA A 641 27.19 6.01 -25.18
CA ALA A 641 28.38 6.84 -25.32
C ALA A 641 29.67 5.98 -25.26
N ALA A 642 29.73 5.00 -24.34
CA ALA A 642 30.84 4.05 -24.28
C ALA A 642 30.96 3.21 -25.58
N VAL A 643 29.84 2.72 -26.12
CA VAL A 643 29.80 1.98 -27.40
C VAL A 643 30.30 2.84 -28.54
N SER A 644 29.94 4.13 -28.59
CA SER A 644 30.44 5.06 -29.59
C SER A 644 31.98 5.21 -29.53
N LEU A 645 32.52 5.39 -28.32
CA LEU A 645 33.98 5.44 -28.11
C LEU A 645 34.68 4.13 -28.49
N LEU A 646 34.11 3.01 -28.08
CA LEU A 646 34.66 1.69 -28.42
C LEU A 646 34.72 1.46 -29.95
N ARG A 647 33.73 1.93 -30.69
CA ARG A 647 33.72 1.85 -32.17
C ARG A 647 34.76 2.75 -32.82
N GLU A 648 34.99 3.91 -32.23
CA GLU A 648 36.02 4.85 -32.72
C GLU A 648 37.43 4.27 -32.56
N PHE A 649 37.73 3.74 -31.35
CA PHE A 649 39.07 3.23 -31.04
C PHE A 649 39.32 1.77 -31.48
N PHE A 650 38.25 0.95 -31.57
CA PHE A 650 38.31 -0.47 -31.91
C PHE A 650 37.25 -0.88 -32.93
N PRO A 651 37.31 -0.40 -34.18
CA PRO A 651 36.27 -0.62 -35.19
C PRO A 651 35.98 -2.10 -35.52
N GLU A 652 36.91 -3.02 -35.26
CA GLU A 652 36.72 -4.45 -35.50
C GLU A 652 36.00 -5.16 -34.33
N LEU A 653 35.90 -4.52 -33.15
CA LEU A 653 35.25 -5.11 -31.96
C LEU A 653 33.76 -5.32 -32.22
N LYS A 654 33.30 -6.55 -31.97
CA LYS A 654 31.89 -6.93 -32.12
C LYS A 654 31.14 -6.71 -30.80
N ILE A 655 30.31 -5.71 -30.81
CA ILE A 655 29.57 -5.23 -29.62
C ILE A 655 28.08 -5.52 -29.83
N ARG A 656 27.48 -6.18 -28.83
CA ARG A 656 26.02 -6.30 -28.70
C ARG A 656 25.53 -5.36 -27.63
N VAL A 657 24.50 -4.59 -27.94
CA VAL A 657 23.83 -3.70 -26.97
C VAL A 657 22.48 -4.30 -26.59
N VAL A 658 22.25 -4.50 -25.28
CA VAL A 658 20.99 -5.00 -24.73
C VAL A 658 20.42 -3.96 -23.77
N ASN A 659 19.17 -3.58 -23.99
CA ASN A 659 18.45 -2.72 -23.06
C ASN A 659 17.38 -3.52 -22.28
N VAL A 660 17.26 -3.24 -20.96
CA VAL A 660 16.33 -3.89 -20.04
C VAL A 660 15.33 -2.86 -19.51
N VAL A 661 14.08 -2.95 -19.97
CA VAL A 661 12.98 -2.11 -19.46
C VAL A 661 12.29 -2.77 -18.26
N ASN A 662 11.98 -4.07 -18.38
CA ASN A 662 11.36 -4.85 -17.31
C ASN A 662 12.44 -5.65 -16.57
N LEU A 663 12.81 -5.18 -15.39
CA LEU A 663 13.89 -5.76 -14.59
C LEU A 663 13.64 -7.25 -14.25
N MET A 664 12.36 -7.65 -14.11
CA MET A 664 11.99 -9.02 -13.76
C MET A 664 12.30 -10.04 -14.86
N ARG A 665 12.60 -9.58 -16.10
CA ARG A 665 13.04 -10.48 -17.19
C ARG A 665 14.39 -11.14 -16.93
N LEU A 666 15.21 -10.54 -16.08
CA LEU A 666 16.53 -11.07 -15.73
C LEU A 666 16.44 -12.35 -14.88
N GLN A 667 15.37 -12.52 -14.11
CA GLN A 667 15.17 -13.73 -13.30
C GLN A 667 14.90 -14.97 -14.18
N PRO A 668 15.25 -16.17 -13.72
CA PRO A 668 14.83 -17.42 -14.35
C PRO A 668 13.30 -17.57 -14.34
N ARG A 669 12.78 -18.24 -15.37
CA ARG A 669 11.35 -18.56 -15.46
C ARG A 669 10.83 -19.38 -14.27
N SER A 670 11.70 -20.13 -13.61
CA SER A 670 11.38 -20.87 -12.40
C SER A 670 11.15 -19.98 -11.17
N GLU A 671 11.65 -18.74 -11.17
CA GLU A 671 11.55 -17.82 -10.04
C GLU A 671 10.55 -16.68 -10.28
N HIS A 672 10.35 -16.30 -11.55
CA HIS A 672 9.44 -15.22 -11.91
C HIS A 672 8.64 -15.56 -13.17
N PRO A 673 7.30 -15.34 -13.19
CA PRO A 673 6.46 -15.67 -14.35
C PRO A 673 6.85 -14.92 -15.63
N HIS A 674 7.48 -13.74 -15.50
CA HIS A 674 8.04 -12.98 -16.63
C HIS A 674 9.52 -13.27 -16.89
N GLY A 675 10.16 -14.11 -16.08
CA GLY A 675 11.57 -14.49 -16.25
C GLY A 675 11.83 -15.15 -17.60
N LEU A 676 13.02 -14.95 -18.15
CA LEU A 676 13.46 -15.61 -19.37
C LEU A 676 13.81 -17.09 -19.11
N SER A 677 13.62 -17.93 -20.13
CA SER A 677 14.28 -19.24 -20.12
C SER A 677 15.80 -19.05 -20.22
N ASP A 678 16.59 -20.04 -19.78
CA ASP A 678 18.05 -19.94 -19.88
C ASP A 678 18.49 -19.80 -21.33
N LYS A 679 17.87 -20.54 -22.27
CA LYS A 679 18.11 -20.39 -23.70
C LYS A 679 17.86 -18.98 -24.23
N ASP A 680 16.75 -18.36 -23.83
CA ASP A 680 16.44 -17.00 -24.27
C ASP A 680 17.41 -15.99 -23.63
N PHE A 681 17.78 -16.20 -22.36
CA PHE A 681 18.77 -15.38 -21.69
C PHE A 681 20.15 -15.49 -22.38
N ASP A 682 20.65 -16.70 -22.64
CA ASP A 682 21.95 -16.94 -23.30
C ASP A 682 21.96 -16.40 -24.74
N SER A 683 20.80 -16.38 -25.41
CA SER A 683 20.69 -15.75 -26.73
C SER A 683 20.93 -14.24 -26.72
N LEU A 684 20.62 -13.57 -25.61
CA LEU A 684 20.84 -12.13 -25.42
C LEU A 684 22.24 -11.84 -24.83
N PHE A 685 22.62 -12.56 -23.78
CA PHE A 685 23.81 -12.29 -22.97
C PHE A 685 25.03 -13.15 -23.33
N THR A 686 24.88 -14.06 -24.28
CA THR A 686 25.86 -15.13 -24.59
C THR A 686 26.09 -16.08 -23.40
N ASP A 687 26.79 -17.19 -23.64
CA ASP A 687 27.11 -18.20 -22.62
C ASP A 687 28.52 -18.05 -22.02
N SER A 688 29.37 -17.20 -22.61
CA SER A 688 30.81 -17.16 -22.30
C SER A 688 31.50 -15.80 -22.47
N LYS A 689 30.85 -14.81 -23.10
CA LYS A 689 31.49 -13.53 -23.39
C LYS A 689 31.36 -12.56 -22.19
N PRO A 690 32.28 -11.60 -22.04
CA PRO A 690 32.15 -10.53 -21.07
C PRO A 690 30.85 -9.77 -21.24
N VAL A 691 30.18 -9.49 -20.13
CA VAL A 691 28.96 -8.66 -20.07
C VAL A 691 29.24 -7.47 -19.16
N ILE A 692 29.18 -6.28 -19.70
CA ILE A 692 29.31 -5.03 -18.95
C ILE A 692 27.90 -4.45 -18.80
N PHE A 693 27.43 -4.35 -17.57
CA PHE A 693 26.06 -3.94 -17.26
C PHE A 693 26.03 -2.63 -16.50
N ALA A 694 25.57 -1.55 -17.12
CA ALA A 694 25.27 -0.30 -16.47
C ALA A 694 23.83 -0.33 -15.94
N TYR A 695 23.67 -0.22 -14.61
CA TYR A 695 22.39 -0.37 -13.91
C TYR A 695 22.07 0.87 -13.06
N HIS A 696 20.79 1.23 -13.03
CA HIS A 696 20.27 2.37 -12.32
C HIS A 696 20.57 2.38 -10.81
N GLY A 697 20.36 1.25 -10.16
CA GLY A 697 20.47 1.09 -8.71
C GLY A 697 21.76 0.40 -8.26
N TYR A 698 21.67 -0.30 -7.12
CA TYR A 698 22.81 -1.01 -6.55
C TYR A 698 23.19 -2.25 -7.37
N PRO A 699 24.48 -2.43 -7.73
CA PRO A 699 24.94 -3.56 -8.57
C PRO A 699 24.55 -4.94 -8.03
N TRP A 700 24.47 -5.10 -6.70
CA TRP A 700 24.11 -6.35 -6.06
C TRP A 700 22.77 -6.91 -6.52
N LEU A 701 21.82 -6.07 -6.86
CA LEU A 701 20.51 -6.50 -7.30
C LEU A 701 20.58 -7.26 -8.61
N ILE A 702 21.38 -6.79 -9.57
CA ILE A 702 21.55 -7.49 -10.86
C ILE A 702 22.21 -8.85 -10.64
N HIS A 703 23.24 -8.93 -9.80
CA HIS A 703 23.86 -10.20 -9.44
C HIS A 703 22.86 -11.17 -8.79
N ARG A 704 21.99 -10.68 -7.90
CA ARG A 704 20.93 -11.46 -7.28
C ARG A 704 19.91 -11.99 -8.30
N LEU A 705 19.51 -11.16 -9.28
CA LEU A 705 18.54 -11.57 -10.29
C LEU A 705 19.11 -12.56 -11.29
N THR A 706 20.43 -12.63 -11.42
CA THR A 706 21.14 -13.40 -12.47
C THR A 706 22.06 -14.50 -11.94
N TYR A 707 22.18 -14.71 -10.63
CA TYR A 707 23.17 -15.62 -10.04
C TYR A 707 23.10 -17.09 -10.52
N ARG A 708 21.94 -17.50 -11.09
CA ARG A 708 21.74 -18.84 -11.66
C ARG A 708 21.97 -18.91 -13.17
N ARG A 709 22.32 -17.80 -13.81
CA ARG A 709 22.53 -17.76 -15.27
C ARG A 709 23.88 -18.34 -15.63
N THR A 710 23.94 -18.96 -16.79
CA THR A 710 25.14 -19.67 -17.30
C THR A 710 26.37 -18.78 -17.31
N ASN A 711 26.22 -17.55 -17.80
CA ASN A 711 27.34 -16.60 -17.98
C ASN A 711 27.52 -15.64 -16.77
N HIS A 712 27.07 -15.99 -15.57
CA HIS A 712 27.11 -15.09 -14.42
C HIS A 712 28.54 -14.65 -14.02
N GLU A 713 29.53 -15.52 -14.17
CA GLU A 713 30.93 -15.21 -13.82
C GLU A 713 31.55 -14.10 -14.69
N ASN A 714 31.06 -13.92 -15.89
CA ASN A 714 31.49 -12.87 -16.83
C ASN A 714 30.63 -11.60 -16.74
N LEU A 715 29.68 -11.52 -15.80
CA LEU A 715 28.82 -10.37 -15.59
C LEU A 715 29.48 -9.36 -14.68
N HIS A 716 29.74 -8.18 -15.21
CA HIS A 716 30.33 -7.04 -14.50
C HIS A 716 29.32 -5.91 -14.46
N VAL A 717 28.84 -5.58 -13.24
CA VAL A 717 27.78 -4.59 -13.05
C VAL A 717 28.37 -3.31 -12.48
N ARG A 718 28.03 -2.18 -13.10
CA ARG A 718 28.24 -0.83 -12.59
C ARG A 718 26.88 -0.25 -12.24
N GLY A 719 26.84 0.55 -11.18
CA GLY A 719 25.62 1.19 -10.68
C GLY A 719 25.96 2.09 -9.50
N TYR A 720 24.97 2.48 -8.74
CA TYR A 720 25.13 3.36 -7.60
C TYR A 720 25.93 2.66 -6.47
N LYS A 721 26.88 3.38 -5.86
CA LYS A 721 27.80 2.86 -4.84
C LYS A 721 27.85 3.71 -3.58
N GLU A 722 26.86 4.52 -3.30
CA GLU A 722 26.83 5.51 -2.21
C GLU A 722 27.86 6.63 -2.35
N GLU A 723 28.42 6.83 -3.52
CA GLU A 723 29.31 7.95 -3.81
C GLU A 723 28.50 9.13 -4.33
N GLY A 724 27.96 9.94 -3.39
CA GLY A 724 27.12 11.09 -3.71
C GLY A 724 27.54 12.34 -2.94
N THR A 725 27.38 13.48 -3.62
CA THR A 725 27.65 14.81 -3.08
C THR A 725 26.99 15.88 -3.94
N THR A 726 27.23 17.15 -3.64
CA THR A 726 26.90 18.25 -4.56
C THR A 726 27.97 18.33 -5.63
N THR A 727 27.59 18.11 -6.88
CA THR A 727 28.47 18.06 -8.03
C THR A 727 27.71 18.37 -9.33
N THR A 728 28.17 17.88 -10.47
CA THR A 728 27.46 17.98 -11.76
C THR A 728 26.81 16.64 -12.14
N PRO A 729 25.80 16.63 -13.04
CA PRO A 729 25.12 15.38 -13.44
C PRO A 729 26.06 14.28 -13.93
N PHE A 730 27.06 14.59 -14.71
CA PHE A 730 28.02 13.60 -15.20
C PHE A 730 29.05 13.21 -14.12
N ASP A 731 29.51 14.14 -13.29
CA ASP A 731 30.42 13.80 -12.19
C ASP A 731 29.76 12.86 -11.16
N MET A 732 28.44 12.98 -10.97
CA MET A 732 27.68 12.02 -10.17
C MET A 732 27.82 10.58 -10.70
N VAL A 733 27.84 10.42 -12.00
CA VAL A 733 28.05 9.11 -12.66
C VAL A 733 29.51 8.68 -12.57
N VAL A 734 30.46 9.62 -12.67
CA VAL A 734 31.91 9.39 -12.53
C VAL A 734 32.27 8.92 -11.13
N LEU A 735 31.76 9.57 -10.10
CA LEU A 735 31.97 9.16 -8.69
C LEU A 735 31.56 7.69 -8.44
N ASN A 736 30.53 7.24 -9.12
CA ASN A 736 30.04 5.86 -9.04
C ASN A 736 30.67 4.94 -10.12
N GLU A 737 31.65 5.43 -10.89
CA GLU A 737 32.35 4.67 -11.94
C GLU A 737 31.42 3.98 -12.96
N MET A 738 30.28 4.56 -13.25
CA MET A 738 29.32 4.06 -14.22
C MET A 738 29.34 4.86 -15.54
N ASP A 739 30.17 5.87 -15.64
CA ASP A 739 30.31 6.72 -16.79
C ASP A 739 30.94 6.01 -17.99
N ARG A 740 30.80 6.65 -19.18
CA ARG A 740 31.28 6.13 -20.46
C ARG A 740 32.77 5.76 -20.48
N PHE A 741 33.61 6.47 -19.74
CA PHE A 741 35.05 6.25 -19.71
C PHE A 741 35.41 5.01 -18.87
N HIS A 742 34.79 4.83 -17.72
CA HIS A 742 34.96 3.62 -16.92
C HIS A 742 34.40 2.39 -17.62
N LEU A 743 33.24 2.50 -18.30
CA LEU A 743 32.67 1.41 -19.09
C LEU A 743 33.62 0.98 -20.25
N VAL A 744 34.27 1.92 -20.93
CA VAL A 744 35.31 1.60 -21.95
C VAL A 744 36.49 0.87 -21.32
N ILE A 745 36.99 1.34 -20.17
CA ILE A 745 38.09 0.71 -19.43
C ILE A 745 37.71 -0.72 -19.06
N ASP A 746 36.49 -0.95 -18.59
CA ASP A 746 36.01 -2.28 -18.23
C ASP A 746 35.98 -3.25 -19.42
N VAL A 747 35.59 -2.79 -20.60
CA VAL A 747 35.63 -3.61 -21.84
C VAL A 747 37.09 -3.98 -22.18
N ILE A 748 38.01 -3.01 -22.16
CA ILE A 748 39.42 -3.25 -22.46
C ILE A 748 40.04 -4.28 -21.51
N ASP A 749 39.70 -4.20 -20.23
CA ASP A 749 40.25 -5.10 -19.22
C ASP A 749 39.70 -6.54 -19.31
N ARG A 750 38.49 -6.72 -19.85
CA ARG A 750 37.80 -8.02 -19.85
C ARG A 750 37.79 -8.73 -21.19
N VAL A 751 37.92 -7.99 -22.30
CA VAL A 751 38.08 -8.61 -23.62
C VAL A 751 39.53 -9.00 -23.85
N PRO A 752 39.88 -10.32 -23.94
CA PRO A 752 41.27 -10.78 -23.85
C PRO A 752 42.22 -10.14 -24.87
N HIS A 753 41.76 -9.96 -26.12
CA HIS A 753 42.63 -9.41 -27.19
C HIS A 753 42.83 -7.87 -27.09
N LEU A 754 42.02 -7.17 -26.26
CA LEU A 754 42.16 -5.73 -26.07
C LEU A 754 43.15 -5.36 -24.94
N ARG A 755 43.50 -6.24 -24.02
CA ARG A 755 44.31 -5.95 -22.83
C ARG A 755 45.64 -5.24 -23.16
N TYR A 756 46.31 -5.63 -24.21
CA TYR A 756 47.57 -5.01 -24.59
C TYR A 756 47.40 -3.87 -25.59
N VAL A 757 46.59 -4.07 -26.61
CA VAL A 757 46.39 -3.05 -27.65
C VAL A 757 45.60 -1.85 -27.17
N GLY A 758 44.76 -2.02 -26.14
CA GLY A 758 43.96 -0.97 -25.57
C GLY A 758 44.60 -0.13 -24.47
N ALA A 759 45.86 -0.43 -24.08
CA ALA A 759 46.51 0.26 -22.96
C ALA A 759 46.57 1.80 -23.13
N HIS A 760 46.82 2.27 -24.33
CA HIS A 760 46.84 3.70 -24.62
C HIS A 760 45.45 4.33 -24.58
N VAL A 761 44.40 3.63 -25.00
CA VAL A 761 43.02 4.09 -24.91
C VAL A 761 42.57 4.21 -23.47
N LYS A 762 42.96 3.26 -22.62
CA LYS A 762 42.72 3.39 -21.16
C LYS A 762 43.35 4.65 -20.58
N GLN A 763 44.54 5.00 -21.04
CA GLN A 763 45.18 6.25 -20.59
C GLN A 763 44.37 7.47 -21.06
N ILE A 764 43.91 7.49 -22.32
CA ILE A 764 43.06 8.55 -22.86
C ILE A 764 41.78 8.69 -22.01
N MET A 765 41.14 7.57 -21.63
CA MET A 765 39.94 7.63 -20.79
C MET A 765 40.23 8.22 -19.42
N ARG A 766 41.36 7.87 -18.81
CA ARG A 766 41.79 8.47 -17.54
C ARG A 766 42.12 9.97 -17.64
N ASP A 767 42.77 10.37 -18.72
CA ASP A 767 43.09 11.78 -18.98
C ASP A 767 41.79 12.59 -19.15
N LYS A 768 40.76 12.04 -19.82
CA LYS A 768 39.42 12.65 -19.94
C LYS A 768 38.71 12.80 -18.57
N LEU A 769 38.85 11.87 -17.67
CA LEU A 769 38.32 11.97 -16.31
C LEU A 769 39.00 13.10 -15.53
N ILE A 770 40.31 13.27 -15.68
CA ILE A 770 41.07 14.36 -15.06
C ILE A 770 40.63 15.71 -15.64
N GLU A 771 40.63 15.82 -16.97
CA GLU A 771 40.18 17.01 -17.68
C GLU A 771 38.76 17.43 -17.24
N HIS A 772 37.84 16.46 -17.17
CA HIS A 772 36.49 16.71 -16.72
C HIS A 772 36.49 17.25 -15.27
N LYS A 773 37.26 16.63 -14.38
CA LYS A 773 37.33 17.05 -12.98
C LYS A 773 37.85 18.47 -12.80
N GLU A 774 38.88 18.86 -13.59
CA GLU A 774 39.40 20.22 -13.61
C GLU A 774 38.35 21.19 -14.14
N TYR A 775 37.64 20.81 -15.23
CA TYR A 775 36.64 21.66 -15.88
C TYR A 775 35.47 21.97 -14.93
N ILE A 776 34.90 20.97 -14.26
CA ILE A 776 33.75 21.22 -13.37
C ILE A 776 34.10 22.07 -12.15
N ILE A 777 35.35 22.00 -11.65
CA ILE A 777 35.81 22.86 -10.55
C ILE A 777 35.89 24.32 -11.00
N GLU A 778 36.30 24.56 -12.24
CA GLU A 778 36.43 25.92 -12.79
C GLU A 778 35.08 26.50 -13.22
N HIS A 779 34.23 25.69 -13.86
CA HIS A 779 33.02 26.19 -14.56
C HIS A 779 31.70 25.86 -13.84
N GLY A 780 31.68 24.89 -12.92
CA GLY A 780 30.46 24.47 -12.20
C GLY A 780 29.45 23.72 -13.08
N GLU A 781 29.85 23.23 -14.25
CA GLU A 781 29.01 22.47 -15.18
C GLU A 781 29.83 21.42 -15.94
N ASP A 782 29.16 20.41 -16.50
CA ASP A 782 29.81 19.36 -17.29
C ASP A 782 30.43 19.93 -18.60
N MET A 783 31.51 19.31 -19.06
CA MET A 783 32.18 19.65 -20.32
C MET A 783 31.19 19.66 -21.49
N PRO A 784 31.26 20.61 -22.45
CA PRO A 784 30.30 20.71 -23.56
C PRO A 784 30.17 19.44 -24.40
N GLU A 785 31.27 18.70 -24.65
CA GLU A 785 31.23 17.45 -25.40
C GLU A 785 30.50 16.31 -24.65
N ILE A 786 30.42 16.36 -23.33
CA ILE A 786 29.68 15.44 -22.51
C ILE A 786 28.21 15.82 -22.48
N ARG A 787 27.93 17.09 -22.15
CA ARG A 787 26.58 17.62 -22.02
C ARG A 787 25.78 17.57 -23.31
N ASN A 788 26.44 17.83 -24.46
CA ASN A 788 25.81 17.86 -25.77
C ASN A 788 26.01 16.58 -26.59
N TRP A 789 26.47 15.50 -25.94
CA TRP A 789 26.67 14.24 -26.63
C TRP A 789 25.33 13.71 -27.20
N ALA A 790 25.41 13.27 -28.45
CA ALA A 790 24.31 12.58 -29.13
C ALA A 790 24.88 11.38 -29.88
N TRP A 791 24.03 10.38 -30.13
CA TRP A 791 24.47 9.23 -30.94
C TRP A 791 24.89 9.64 -32.32
N PRO A 792 26.08 9.22 -32.81
CA PRO A 792 26.55 9.56 -34.15
C PRO A 792 25.57 9.03 -35.22
N VAL A 793 25.04 9.94 -36.04
CA VAL A 793 24.25 9.56 -37.19
C VAL A 793 25.22 9.08 -38.27
N GLY A 794 25.26 7.76 -38.52
CA GLY A 794 26.14 7.15 -39.49
C GLY A 794 25.74 7.43 -40.96
#